data_dcb07a28ae58e934ce1f1d0be6787078
#
_entry.id   dcb07a28ae58e934ce1f1d0be6787078
#
_cell.length_a   1.000
_cell.length_b   1.000
_cell.length_c   1.000
_cell.angle_alpha   90.00
_cell.angle_beta   90.00
_cell.angle_gamma   90.00
#
_symmetry.space_group_name_H-M   'P 1'
#
loop_
_entity.id
_entity.type
_entity.pdbx_description
1 polymer ?
#
loop_
_entity_poly.entity_id
_entity_poly.type
_entity_poly.pdbx_seq_one_letter_code
_entity_poly.pdbx_strand_id
1 'polypeptide(L)'
;MDGIYLTWMISALALGVILLPVFKPPWMELKLSTFVDFFRRYWLHIVMLFLIYNAKDGLDQIDRILMANTGLDMTPWIYAIEGDLVLNIQQFFEAEWLTALLTHFYVAGFMFICYVSVFYFAYFDDRWISDRVTLTIAWVYIFAIPFYLFFNVRVTGDYIPEMETLAYTLNPEIADWFRRIDPFTNCMPSLHIGVPFSVWLCLKRFDEDNRWSLYRKIVLAYTLMTCFTIIYLGIHWILDIIGGMLVAAAAVSMAEKTSEGWWKIFDERTINSRLVTLLTNPKQAANIVSRKSTSLVKSFLRPKAKQTGILVVVLMFLVVSVITWDLTHQSLSADGAEAPEGASAADGWLVTLDNRSEYGALILVQDISQVNSEAIQVVQPIMNLNSSFSLAGDNLVMANETVLFVIDVNNPETITLQYQIDNPQQVLITSTNEQDVILILSDNKLEAISLTGENIPLGIDDEDISFISANGLEYAYVTTSQPTSVNVGRIGTFGSIKYNMNATAPIEQDLVLEQWGTPVDMANASITQIEFDSSYIVSSINVSSVDRLVLLNRVSNEQWIVGDGKYSAVDPSLSNGILAWAGFDHLNPILPLDEYLDGEIYYLNLTTNYTHTLTSDEINQWGPIVLDNHLVFFEEGDDGTIIKIHTWEPELKTYSNIILQIGTVLGIVLVFIHLGQRQQEAKIERKLDEEE
;
A
#
# COMPACT_ATOMS: atom_id res chain seq x y z
N MET A 1 18.00 3.28 2.65
CA MET A 1 18.19 3.02 1.21
C MET A 1 18.78 1.64 1.09
N ASP A 2 18.06 0.75 0.47
CA ASP A 2 18.43 -0.65 0.32
C ASP A 2 19.75 -0.79 -0.45
N GLY A 3 20.58 -1.73 -0.05
CA GLY A 3 21.90 -1.94 -0.64
C GLY A 3 21.84 -2.22 -2.14
N ILE A 4 20.80 -2.92 -2.60
CA ILE A 4 20.62 -3.28 -4.02
C ILE A 4 20.23 -2.08 -4.87
N TYR A 5 19.34 -1.21 -4.39
CA TYR A 5 18.96 0.03 -5.07
C TYR A 5 20.16 0.95 -5.29
N LEU A 6 20.95 1.12 -4.23
CA LEU A 6 22.18 1.91 -4.29
C LEU A 6 23.16 1.33 -5.31
N THR A 7 23.28 0.01 -5.39
CA THR A 7 24.13 -0.69 -6.37
C THR A 7 23.69 -0.42 -7.81
N TRP A 8 22.39 -0.50 -8.12
CA TRP A 8 21.88 -0.18 -9.45
C TRP A 8 22.03 1.29 -9.81
N MET A 9 21.74 2.19 -8.87
CA MET A 9 21.90 3.63 -9.08
C MET A 9 23.38 4.00 -9.32
N ILE A 10 24.31 3.51 -8.51
CA ILE A 10 25.75 3.75 -8.68
C ILE A 10 26.22 3.15 -10.01
N SER A 11 25.76 1.95 -10.36
CA SER A 11 26.12 1.30 -11.62
C SER A 11 25.63 2.09 -12.84
N ALA A 12 24.40 2.60 -12.81
CA ALA A 12 23.83 3.44 -13.87
C ALA A 12 24.61 4.76 -14.02
N LEU A 13 24.91 5.43 -12.90
CA LEU A 13 25.69 6.68 -12.91
C LEU A 13 27.15 6.44 -13.33
N ALA A 14 27.79 5.37 -12.86
CA ALA A 14 29.15 5.01 -13.26
C ALA A 14 29.24 4.72 -14.77
N LEU A 15 28.26 3.94 -15.29
CA LEU A 15 28.14 3.70 -16.73
C LEU A 15 27.95 5.01 -17.49
N GLY A 16 27.14 5.93 -16.97
CA GLY A 16 26.96 7.27 -17.53
C GLY A 16 28.28 8.05 -17.61
N VAL A 17 29.09 8.02 -16.57
CA VAL A 17 30.41 8.67 -16.55
C VAL A 17 31.38 7.99 -17.52
N ILE A 18 31.42 6.66 -17.56
CA ILE A 18 32.28 5.88 -18.47
C ILE A 18 31.94 6.18 -19.93
N LEU A 19 30.70 6.35 -20.27
CA LEU A 19 30.24 6.63 -21.63
C LEU A 19 30.33 8.11 -22.03
N LEU A 20 30.70 9.04 -21.12
CA LEU A 20 30.89 10.46 -21.45
C LEU A 20 31.77 10.71 -22.71
N PRO A 21 32.91 10.03 -22.90
CA PRO A 21 33.74 10.22 -24.09
C PRO A 21 33.03 9.85 -25.39
N VAL A 22 32.08 8.91 -25.36
CA VAL A 22 31.34 8.45 -26.55
C VAL A 22 30.35 9.51 -27.03
N PHE A 23 29.73 10.24 -26.11
CA PHE A 23 28.73 11.28 -26.43
C PHE A 23 29.31 12.69 -26.45
N LYS A 24 30.60 12.83 -26.16
CA LYS A 24 31.30 14.10 -26.12
C LYS A 24 31.29 14.78 -27.50
N PRO A 25 30.82 16.06 -27.61
CA PRO A 25 30.98 16.83 -28.81
C PRO A 25 32.47 17.01 -29.16
N PRO A 26 32.84 17.08 -30.47
CA PRO A 26 34.23 17.21 -30.90
C PRO A 26 34.94 18.46 -30.37
N TRP A 27 34.22 19.55 -30.16
CA TRP A 27 34.75 20.84 -29.69
C TRP A 27 34.89 20.97 -28.18
N MET A 28 34.46 19.99 -27.39
CA MET A 28 34.45 20.06 -25.94
C MET A 28 35.53 19.18 -25.33
N GLU A 29 36.23 19.68 -24.33
CA GLU A 29 37.17 18.91 -23.51
C GLU A 29 36.52 18.48 -22.19
N LEU A 30 36.78 17.25 -21.76
CA LEU A 30 36.33 16.76 -20.46
C LEU A 30 37.26 17.32 -19.37
N LYS A 31 36.79 18.28 -18.60
CA LYS A 31 37.51 18.92 -17.51
C LYS A 31 36.69 18.84 -16.21
N LEU A 32 37.39 18.73 -15.09
CA LEU A 32 36.76 18.75 -13.78
C LEU A 32 36.01 20.06 -13.50
N SER A 33 36.53 21.19 -14.04
CA SER A 33 35.82 22.50 -13.97
C SER A 33 34.46 22.51 -14.64
N THR A 34 34.29 21.74 -15.71
CA THR A 34 32.98 21.61 -16.39
C THR A 34 31.94 20.95 -15.48
N PHE A 35 32.36 20.06 -14.59
CA PHE A 35 31.50 19.43 -13.62
C PHE A 35 30.98 20.44 -12.57
N VAL A 36 31.83 21.34 -12.10
CA VAL A 36 31.44 22.41 -11.19
C VAL A 36 30.47 23.39 -11.87
N ASP A 37 30.77 23.75 -13.14
CA ASP A 37 29.88 24.63 -13.90
C ASP A 37 28.52 23.98 -14.19
N PHE A 38 28.46 22.67 -14.41
CA PHE A 38 27.23 21.91 -14.53
C PHE A 38 26.34 22.11 -13.29
N PHE A 39 26.84 21.82 -12.08
CA PHE A 39 26.06 22.01 -10.86
C PHE A 39 25.60 23.46 -10.68
N ARG A 40 26.44 24.43 -10.95
CA ARG A 40 26.13 25.83 -10.81
C ARG A 40 25.03 26.33 -11.76
N ARG A 41 24.93 25.74 -12.98
CA ARG A 41 24.05 26.19 -14.06
C ARG A 41 22.78 25.38 -14.22
N TYR A 42 22.77 24.13 -13.72
CA TYR A 42 21.68 23.18 -13.93
C TYR A 42 21.13 22.56 -12.64
N TRP A 43 21.43 23.16 -11.48
CA TRP A 43 20.96 22.62 -10.21
C TRP A 43 19.43 22.56 -10.09
N LEU A 44 18.68 23.45 -10.76
CA LEU A 44 17.20 23.41 -10.78
C LEU A 44 16.68 22.20 -11.53
N HIS A 45 17.35 21.75 -12.59
CA HIS A 45 16.98 20.52 -13.30
C HIS A 45 17.15 19.30 -12.39
N ILE A 46 18.22 19.26 -11.60
CA ILE A 46 18.48 18.20 -10.62
C ILE A 46 17.42 18.22 -9.52
N VAL A 47 17.14 19.40 -8.96
CA VAL A 47 16.10 19.56 -7.92
C VAL A 47 14.73 19.17 -8.45
N MET A 48 14.38 19.54 -9.69
CA MET A 48 13.11 19.18 -10.29
C MET A 48 12.96 17.66 -10.46
N LEU A 49 13.99 16.96 -10.93
CA LEU A 49 13.98 15.51 -11.01
C LEU A 49 13.85 14.86 -9.62
N PHE A 50 14.63 15.35 -8.65
CA PHE A 50 14.55 14.88 -7.28
C PHE A 50 13.15 15.03 -6.68
N LEU A 51 12.51 16.19 -6.88
CA LEU A 51 11.14 16.43 -6.41
C LEU A 51 10.12 15.51 -7.09
N ILE A 52 10.28 15.23 -8.39
CA ILE A 52 9.39 14.33 -9.12
C ILE A 52 9.45 12.91 -8.56
N TYR A 53 10.67 12.39 -8.32
CA TYR A 53 10.84 11.05 -7.79
C TYR A 53 10.32 10.92 -6.36
N ASN A 54 10.57 11.91 -5.49
CA ASN A 54 10.01 11.88 -4.14
C ASN A 54 8.48 12.07 -4.12
N ALA A 55 7.92 12.79 -5.09
CA ALA A 55 6.46 12.93 -5.19
C ALA A 55 5.79 11.60 -5.58
N LYS A 56 6.50 10.71 -6.30
CA LYS A 56 5.98 9.37 -6.62
C LYS A 56 5.71 8.56 -5.36
N ASP A 57 6.64 8.51 -4.42
CA ASP A 57 6.48 7.72 -3.18
C ASP A 57 5.24 8.17 -2.37
N GLY A 58 5.02 9.50 -2.28
CA GLY A 58 3.80 10.03 -1.68
C GLY A 58 2.53 9.69 -2.46
N LEU A 59 2.62 9.60 -3.79
CA LEU A 59 1.51 9.23 -4.64
C LEU A 59 1.14 7.75 -4.48
N ASP A 60 2.12 6.88 -4.35
CA ASP A 60 1.91 5.45 -4.15
C ASP A 60 1.20 5.16 -2.83
N GLN A 61 1.50 5.92 -1.76
CA GLN A 61 0.76 5.84 -0.49
C GLN A 61 -0.72 6.26 -0.64
N ILE A 62 -0.97 7.35 -1.38
CA ILE A 62 -2.34 7.80 -1.67
C ILE A 62 -3.09 6.75 -2.48
N ASP A 63 -2.46 6.15 -3.47
CA ASP A 63 -3.04 5.10 -4.29
C ASP A 63 -3.47 3.89 -3.45
N ARG A 64 -2.61 3.40 -2.57
CA ARG A 64 -2.94 2.28 -1.66
C ARG A 64 -4.20 2.58 -0.83
N ILE A 65 -4.29 3.79 -0.26
CA ILE A 65 -5.45 4.20 0.53
C ILE A 65 -6.72 4.28 -0.33
N LEU A 66 -6.63 4.85 -1.53
CA LEU A 66 -7.78 4.94 -2.43
C LEU A 66 -8.24 3.56 -2.89
N MET A 67 -7.30 2.67 -3.22
CA MET A 67 -7.62 1.28 -3.58
C MET A 67 -8.30 0.54 -2.45
N ALA A 68 -7.76 0.62 -1.23
CA ALA A 68 -8.35 0.02 -0.05
C ALA A 68 -9.81 0.46 0.18
N ASN A 69 -10.10 1.74 -0.06
CA ASN A 69 -11.43 2.30 0.19
C ASN A 69 -12.40 2.19 -1.00
N THR A 70 -11.91 2.11 -2.23
CA THR A 70 -12.78 2.13 -3.42
C THR A 70 -12.91 0.77 -4.09
N GLY A 71 -11.92 -0.12 -3.93
CA GLY A 71 -11.85 -1.39 -4.64
C GLY A 71 -11.82 -1.24 -6.17
N LEU A 72 -11.38 -0.07 -6.69
CA LEU A 72 -11.41 0.24 -8.11
C LEU A 72 -10.31 -0.54 -8.84
N ASP A 73 -10.70 -1.61 -9.54
CA ASP A 73 -9.79 -2.44 -10.34
C ASP A 73 -10.27 -2.51 -11.79
N MET A 74 -9.44 -1.99 -12.71
CA MET A 74 -9.71 -2.01 -14.16
C MET A 74 -9.05 -3.20 -14.86
N THR A 75 -8.33 -4.04 -14.15
CA THR A 75 -7.61 -5.20 -14.71
C THR A 75 -8.51 -6.15 -15.49
N PRO A 76 -9.75 -6.49 -15.03
CA PRO A 76 -10.64 -7.37 -15.78
C PRO A 76 -10.97 -6.84 -17.18
N TRP A 77 -11.04 -5.50 -17.36
CA TRP A 77 -11.28 -4.89 -18.67
C TRP A 77 -10.08 -5.01 -19.59
N ILE A 78 -8.87 -4.87 -19.05
CA ILE A 78 -7.63 -5.04 -19.80
C ILE A 78 -7.48 -6.51 -20.21
N TYR A 79 -7.69 -7.45 -19.28
CA TYR A 79 -7.64 -8.86 -19.54
C TYR A 79 -8.69 -9.32 -20.59
N ALA A 80 -9.90 -8.74 -20.55
CA ALA A 80 -10.93 -9.04 -21.56
C ALA A 80 -10.48 -8.66 -22.99
N ILE A 81 -9.54 -7.72 -23.15
CA ILE A 81 -8.99 -7.30 -24.45
C ILE A 81 -7.78 -8.15 -24.83
N GLU A 82 -6.86 -8.41 -23.93
CA GLU A 82 -5.56 -9.04 -24.20
C GLU A 82 -5.57 -10.57 -24.00
N GLY A 83 -6.41 -11.07 -23.09
CA GLY A 83 -6.44 -12.49 -22.71
C GLY A 83 -5.06 -12.98 -22.26
N ASP A 84 -4.75 -14.22 -22.59
CA ASP A 84 -3.52 -14.90 -22.20
C ASP A 84 -2.32 -14.63 -23.13
N LEU A 85 -2.38 -13.56 -23.94
CA LEU A 85 -1.31 -13.28 -24.90
C LEU A 85 0.04 -13.04 -24.20
N VAL A 86 0.03 -12.30 -23.09
CA VAL A 86 1.24 -11.99 -22.29
C VAL A 86 1.80 -13.24 -21.61
N LEU A 87 0.94 -14.12 -21.10
CA LEU A 87 1.29 -15.43 -20.54
C LEU A 87 2.00 -16.30 -21.59
N ASN A 88 1.42 -16.42 -22.78
CA ASN A 88 2.02 -17.20 -23.86
C ASN A 88 3.41 -16.69 -24.26
N ILE A 89 3.63 -15.37 -24.22
CA ILE A 89 4.95 -14.77 -24.48
C ILE A 89 5.93 -15.14 -23.37
N GLN A 90 5.53 -15.05 -22.09
CA GLN A 90 6.39 -15.41 -20.96
C GLN A 90 6.82 -16.87 -21.04
N GLN A 91 5.88 -17.80 -21.13
CA GLN A 91 6.13 -19.23 -21.18
C GLN A 91 7.00 -19.65 -22.38
N PHE A 92 6.86 -18.97 -23.53
CA PHE A 92 7.68 -19.30 -24.71
C PHE A 92 9.17 -18.93 -24.54
N PHE A 93 9.47 -17.86 -23.78
CA PHE A 93 10.83 -17.35 -23.64
C PHE A 93 11.44 -17.67 -22.26
N GLU A 94 10.74 -18.33 -21.36
CA GLU A 94 11.15 -18.56 -19.99
C GLU A 94 12.54 -19.23 -19.88
N ALA A 95 13.46 -18.53 -19.22
CA ALA A 95 14.81 -19.01 -18.95
C ALA A 95 15.46 -18.19 -17.82
N GLU A 96 16.01 -18.84 -16.80
CA GLU A 96 16.64 -18.18 -15.64
C GLU A 96 17.68 -17.10 -16.02
N TRP A 97 18.58 -17.43 -16.96
CA TRP A 97 19.59 -16.47 -17.39
C TRP A 97 19.00 -15.23 -18.07
N LEU A 98 17.87 -15.39 -18.77
CA LEU A 98 17.17 -14.30 -19.43
C LEU A 98 16.44 -13.45 -18.41
N THR A 99 15.80 -14.06 -17.42
CA THR A 99 15.16 -13.39 -16.29
C THR A 99 16.17 -12.52 -15.53
N ALA A 100 17.31 -13.08 -15.13
CA ALA A 100 18.36 -12.34 -14.46
C ALA A 100 18.88 -11.14 -15.30
N LEU A 101 19.16 -11.38 -16.59
CA LEU A 101 19.61 -10.33 -17.50
C LEU A 101 18.59 -9.21 -17.66
N LEU A 102 17.33 -9.57 -17.88
CA LEU A 102 16.26 -8.60 -18.17
C LEU A 102 15.82 -7.83 -16.92
N THR A 103 15.86 -8.43 -15.74
CA THR A 103 15.58 -7.73 -14.47
C THR A 103 16.60 -6.62 -14.23
N HIS A 104 17.90 -6.94 -14.33
CA HIS A 104 18.94 -5.91 -14.19
C HIS A 104 18.88 -4.86 -15.30
N PHE A 105 18.57 -5.27 -16.53
CA PHE A 105 18.35 -4.35 -17.65
C PHE A 105 17.16 -3.41 -17.42
N TYR A 106 16.07 -3.92 -16.88
CA TYR A 106 14.86 -3.18 -16.55
C TYR A 106 15.17 -2.07 -15.57
N VAL A 107 15.74 -2.39 -14.40
CA VAL A 107 15.99 -1.42 -13.34
C VAL A 107 17.14 -0.49 -13.65
N ALA A 108 18.34 -1.03 -13.87
CA ALA A 108 19.54 -0.22 -14.10
C ALA A 108 19.46 0.60 -15.39
N GLY A 109 18.85 0.04 -16.44
CA GLY A 109 18.62 0.75 -17.70
C GLY A 109 17.64 1.90 -17.57
N PHE A 110 16.56 1.71 -16.82
CA PHE A 110 15.60 2.79 -16.54
C PHE A 110 16.26 3.93 -15.75
N MET A 111 16.99 3.60 -14.68
CA MET A 111 17.75 4.58 -13.91
C MET A 111 18.77 5.33 -14.79
N PHE A 112 19.46 4.59 -15.68
CA PHE A 112 20.37 5.22 -16.64
C PHE A 112 19.65 6.26 -17.50
N ILE A 113 18.53 5.91 -18.11
CA ILE A 113 17.78 6.86 -18.96
C ILE A 113 17.29 8.05 -18.14
N CYS A 114 16.71 7.82 -16.95
CA CYS A 114 16.16 8.87 -16.10
C CYS A 114 17.21 9.89 -15.65
N TYR A 115 18.34 9.42 -15.14
CA TYR A 115 19.36 10.31 -14.57
C TYR A 115 20.37 10.78 -15.58
N VAL A 116 20.84 9.88 -16.46
CA VAL A 116 21.95 10.17 -17.35
C VAL A 116 21.53 11.00 -18.54
N SER A 117 20.26 10.91 -19.03
CA SER A 117 19.81 11.75 -20.15
C SER A 117 19.94 13.24 -19.82
N VAL A 118 19.34 13.67 -18.70
CA VAL A 118 19.40 15.08 -18.30
C VAL A 118 20.81 15.49 -17.95
N PHE A 119 21.58 14.60 -17.30
CA PHE A 119 22.99 14.83 -17.00
C PHE A 119 23.82 15.10 -18.27
N TYR A 120 23.68 14.30 -19.33
CA TYR A 120 24.43 14.51 -20.56
C TYR A 120 24.09 15.85 -21.25
N PHE A 121 22.81 16.16 -21.39
CA PHE A 121 22.41 17.40 -22.05
C PHE A 121 22.90 18.62 -21.26
N ALA A 122 22.78 18.57 -19.95
CA ALA A 122 23.23 19.63 -19.07
C ALA A 122 24.75 19.74 -18.98
N TYR A 123 25.48 18.61 -18.86
CA TYR A 123 26.94 18.58 -18.80
C TYR A 123 27.59 19.11 -20.07
N PHE A 124 27.04 18.77 -21.23
CA PHE A 124 27.50 19.28 -22.53
C PHE A 124 26.90 20.63 -22.94
N ASP A 125 26.27 21.32 -21.97
CA ASP A 125 25.73 22.67 -22.10
C ASP A 125 24.70 22.85 -23.23
N ASP A 126 23.92 21.81 -23.47
CA ASP A 126 22.78 21.85 -24.36
C ASP A 126 21.51 22.27 -23.60
N ARG A 127 21.42 23.58 -23.34
CA ARG A 127 20.33 24.13 -22.55
C ARG A 127 18.96 23.88 -23.19
N TRP A 128 18.90 23.97 -24.52
CA TRP A 128 17.67 23.81 -25.29
C TRP A 128 17.04 22.42 -25.10
N ILE A 129 17.86 21.38 -25.21
CA ILE A 129 17.42 19.99 -25.03
C ILE A 129 17.21 19.69 -23.54
N SER A 130 18.12 20.13 -22.67
CA SER A 130 18.02 19.89 -21.22
C SER A 130 16.73 20.43 -20.62
N ASP A 131 16.37 21.67 -20.95
CA ASP A 131 15.15 22.33 -20.49
C ASP A 131 13.89 21.55 -20.90
N ARG A 132 13.86 21.07 -22.14
CA ARG A 132 12.72 20.33 -22.67
C ARG A 132 12.61 18.92 -22.13
N VAL A 133 13.72 18.19 -22.10
CA VAL A 133 13.71 16.80 -21.60
C VAL A 133 13.34 16.78 -20.12
N THR A 134 13.92 17.65 -19.29
CA THR A 134 13.57 17.71 -17.87
C THR A 134 12.08 18.00 -17.66
N LEU A 135 11.55 18.97 -18.39
CA LEU A 135 10.14 19.31 -18.28
C LEU A 135 9.23 18.23 -18.88
N THR A 136 9.69 17.53 -19.92
CA THR A 136 8.95 16.40 -20.50
C THR A 136 8.82 15.26 -19.49
N ILE A 137 9.91 14.90 -18.80
CA ILE A 137 9.86 13.89 -17.74
C ILE A 137 8.85 14.32 -16.66
N ALA A 138 8.88 15.58 -16.22
CA ALA A 138 7.91 16.10 -15.27
C ALA A 138 6.45 15.92 -15.74
N TRP A 139 6.18 16.26 -17.00
CA TRP A 139 4.84 16.12 -17.56
C TRP A 139 4.41 14.65 -17.72
N VAL A 140 5.34 13.72 -17.98
CA VAL A 140 5.03 12.28 -18.02
C VAL A 140 4.47 11.85 -16.66
N TYR A 141 5.16 12.17 -15.56
CA TYR A 141 4.67 11.85 -14.21
C TYR A 141 3.34 12.54 -13.90
N ILE A 142 3.21 13.85 -14.19
CA ILE A 142 1.96 14.60 -13.95
C ILE A 142 0.77 13.98 -14.71
N PHE A 143 0.96 13.53 -15.94
CA PHE A 143 -0.12 12.90 -16.71
C PHE A 143 -0.41 11.46 -16.30
N ALA A 144 0.54 10.77 -15.68
CA ALA A 144 0.33 9.43 -15.11
C ALA A 144 -0.52 9.47 -13.83
N ILE A 145 -0.42 10.55 -13.02
CA ILE A 145 -1.12 10.67 -11.74
C ILE A 145 -2.61 10.31 -11.81
N PRO A 146 -3.44 10.85 -12.74
CA PRO A 146 -4.86 10.54 -12.77
C PRO A 146 -5.14 9.05 -13.04
N PHE A 147 -4.26 8.39 -13.80
CA PHE A 147 -4.41 6.97 -14.08
C PHE A 147 -4.08 6.15 -12.84
N TYR A 148 -2.98 6.42 -12.16
CA TYR A 148 -2.59 5.71 -10.95
C TYR A 148 -3.61 5.87 -9.81
N LEU A 149 -4.28 7.00 -9.70
CA LEU A 149 -5.27 7.23 -8.66
C LEU A 149 -6.68 6.74 -9.01
N PHE A 150 -7.05 6.67 -10.31
CA PHE A 150 -8.44 6.44 -10.71
C PHE A 150 -8.62 5.37 -11.80
N PHE A 151 -7.55 4.75 -12.24
CA PHE A 151 -7.57 3.71 -13.27
C PHE A 151 -6.55 2.63 -12.92
N ASN A 152 -6.74 2.02 -11.77
CA ASN A 152 -5.82 1.03 -11.23
C ASN A 152 -5.85 -0.25 -12.08
N VAL A 153 -4.67 -0.73 -12.45
CA VAL A 153 -4.47 -1.96 -13.21
C VAL A 153 -3.37 -2.77 -12.54
N ARG A 154 -3.65 -4.01 -12.19
CA ARG A 154 -2.67 -4.91 -11.58
C ARG A 154 -1.61 -5.38 -12.57
N VAL A 155 -0.44 -5.75 -12.06
CA VAL A 155 0.61 -6.44 -12.82
C VAL A 155 0.07 -7.78 -13.35
N THR A 156 0.55 -8.17 -14.52
CA THR A 156 0.06 -9.38 -15.20
C THR A 156 0.30 -10.65 -14.40
N GLY A 157 1.46 -10.77 -13.74
CA GLY A 157 1.81 -11.92 -12.91
C GLY A 157 1.12 -11.96 -11.53
N ASP A 158 0.38 -10.90 -11.14
CA ASP A 158 -0.48 -10.90 -9.96
C ASP A 158 -1.94 -11.24 -10.33
N TYR A 159 -2.33 -10.98 -11.58
CA TYR A 159 -3.70 -11.17 -12.03
C TYR A 159 -3.95 -12.49 -12.76
N ILE A 160 -3.01 -12.93 -13.59
CA ILE A 160 -3.13 -14.19 -14.35
C ILE A 160 -2.51 -15.32 -13.50
N PRO A 161 -3.30 -16.31 -13.03
CA PRO A 161 -2.82 -17.32 -12.08
C PRO A 161 -1.61 -18.13 -12.55
N GLU A 162 -1.54 -18.43 -13.86
CA GLU A 162 -0.45 -19.21 -14.47
C GLU A 162 0.79 -18.36 -14.83
N MET A 163 0.79 -17.06 -14.54
CA MET A 163 1.86 -16.13 -14.87
C MET A 163 2.64 -15.72 -13.64
N GLU A 164 3.96 -15.68 -13.73
CA GLU A 164 4.84 -15.27 -12.66
C GLU A 164 5.35 -13.84 -12.85
N THR A 165 5.50 -13.09 -11.76
CA THR A 165 6.27 -11.85 -11.75
C THR A 165 7.76 -12.16 -11.64
N LEU A 166 8.37 -12.62 -12.74
CA LEU A 166 9.73 -13.16 -12.79
C LEU A 166 10.80 -12.21 -12.23
N ALA A 167 10.58 -10.90 -12.27
CA ALA A 167 11.49 -9.93 -11.69
C ALA A 167 11.64 -10.09 -10.17
N TYR A 168 10.60 -10.58 -9.50
CA TYR A 168 10.52 -10.70 -8.05
C TYR A 168 10.99 -12.06 -7.53
N THR A 169 11.19 -13.02 -8.42
CA THR A 169 11.64 -14.39 -8.05
C THR A 169 13.16 -14.57 -8.05
N LEU A 170 13.95 -13.55 -8.47
CA LEU A 170 15.40 -13.69 -8.61
C LEU A 170 16.14 -13.89 -7.29
N ASN A 171 15.82 -13.11 -6.28
CA ASN A 171 16.27 -13.28 -4.91
C ASN A 171 15.40 -12.44 -3.95
N PRO A 172 15.39 -12.75 -2.65
CA PRO A 172 14.56 -12.07 -1.65
C PRO A 172 14.76 -10.54 -1.59
N GLU A 173 16.03 -10.06 -1.59
CA GLU A 173 16.31 -8.61 -1.56
C GLU A 173 15.70 -7.85 -2.75
N ILE A 174 15.68 -8.47 -3.92
CA ILE A 174 15.08 -7.89 -5.14
C ILE A 174 13.56 -7.92 -5.01
N ALA A 175 13.00 -9.02 -4.53
CA ALA A 175 11.57 -9.18 -4.31
C ALA A 175 11.03 -8.11 -3.35
N ASP A 176 11.63 -8.00 -2.18
CA ASP A 176 11.27 -7.00 -1.17
C ASP A 176 11.36 -5.58 -1.71
N TRP A 177 12.46 -5.27 -2.40
CA TRP A 177 12.64 -3.94 -2.96
C TRP A 177 11.54 -3.58 -3.97
N PHE A 178 11.16 -4.50 -4.86
CA PHE A 178 10.08 -4.26 -5.82
C PHE A 178 8.73 -4.06 -5.14
N ARG A 179 8.38 -4.89 -4.15
CA ARG A 179 7.13 -4.79 -3.40
C ARG A 179 6.97 -3.45 -2.69
N ARG A 180 8.07 -2.89 -2.18
CA ARG A 180 8.06 -1.60 -1.48
C ARG A 180 7.91 -0.42 -2.43
N ILE A 181 8.56 -0.45 -3.58
CA ILE A 181 8.67 0.71 -4.48
C ILE A 181 7.60 0.72 -5.56
N ASP A 182 7.12 -0.43 -6.00
CA ASP A 182 6.20 -0.53 -7.13
C ASP A 182 4.89 -1.20 -6.69
N PRO A 183 3.84 -0.44 -6.40
CA PRO A 183 2.53 -1.01 -6.11
C PRO A 183 2.07 -1.88 -7.27
N PHE A 184 1.60 -3.09 -6.97
CA PHE A 184 1.08 -4.02 -7.98
C PHE A 184 -0.11 -3.50 -8.79
N THR A 185 -0.66 -2.35 -8.42
CA THR A 185 -1.87 -1.73 -8.97
C THR A 185 -1.61 -0.58 -9.93
N ASN A 186 -0.35 -0.12 -10.04
CA ASN A 186 0.03 1.05 -10.84
C ASN A 186 0.63 0.70 -12.21
N CYS A 187 0.10 -0.31 -12.90
CA CYS A 187 0.64 -0.74 -14.20
C CYS A 187 0.38 0.26 -15.32
N MET A 188 -0.79 0.86 -15.39
CA MET A 188 -1.18 1.72 -16.50
C MET A 188 -1.18 3.20 -16.11
N PRO A 189 -0.51 4.06 -16.90
CA PRO A 189 0.37 3.80 -18.04
C PRO A 189 1.79 3.42 -17.61
N SER A 190 2.50 2.57 -18.35
CA SER A 190 3.87 2.21 -18.03
C SER A 190 4.83 3.39 -18.09
N LEU A 191 5.41 3.79 -16.96
CA LEU A 191 6.46 4.83 -16.90
C LEU A 191 7.79 4.33 -17.48
N HIS A 192 8.05 3.03 -17.39
CA HIS A 192 9.24 2.40 -17.95
C HIS A 192 9.28 2.49 -19.49
N ILE A 193 8.13 2.70 -20.12
CA ILE A 193 8.00 3.05 -21.52
C ILE A 193 7.83 4.56 -21.71
N GLY A 194 6.99 5.19 -20.89
CA GLY A 194 6.65 6.60 -21.04
C GLY A 194 7.86 7.52 -20.97
N VAL A 195 8.76 7.33 -20.00
CA VAL A 195 9.94 8.17 -19.83
C VAL A 195 10.95 7.97 -20.96
N PRO A 196 11.46 6.76 -21.27
CA PRO A 196 12.42 6.59 -22.38
C PRO A 196 11.84 7.01 -23.73
N PHE A 197 10.61 6.63 -24.02
CA PHE A 197 9.96 7.03 -25.27
C PHE A 197 9.80 8.55 -25.38
N SER A 198 9.51 9.24 -24.27
CA SER A 198 9.43 10.70 -24.24
C SER A 198 10.77 11.37 -24.49
N VAL A 199 11.86 10.84 -23.92
CA VAL A 199 13.24 11.30 -24.20
C VAL A 199 13.58 11.12 -25.67
N TRP A 200 13.31 9.95 -26.25
CA TRP A 200 13.50 9.70 -27.67
C TRP A 200 12.70 10.65 -28.55
N LEU A 201 11.41 10.83 -28.25
CA LEU A 201 10.52 11.70 -29.03
C LEU A 201 10.94 13.17 -28.92
N CYS A 202 11.35 13.61 -27.73
CA CYS A 202 11.88 14.94 -27.49
C CYS A 202 13.15 15.19 -28.34
N LEU A 203 14.11 14.25 -28.33
CA LEU A 203 15.29 14.34 -29.19
C LEU A 203 14.95 14.29 -30.67
N LYS A 204 14.01 13.45 -31.09
CA LYS A 204 13.55 13.41 -32.49
C LYS A 204 12.96 14.74 -32.96
N ARG A 205 12.28 15.45 -32.04
CA ARG A 205 11.56 16.70 -32.38
C ARG A 205 12.43 17.94 -32.29
N PHE A 206 13.37 18.02 -31.34
CA PHE A 206 14.08 19.25 -30.98
C PHE A 206 15.59 19.24 -31.28
N ASP A 207 16.19 18.07 -31.60
CA ASP A 207 17.60 17.96 -31.96
C ASP A 207 17.75 18.16 -33.49
N GLU A 208 17.61 19.41 -33.93
CA GLU A 208 17.64 19.79 -35.36
C GLU A 208 19.01 19.50 -35.99
N ASP A 209 20.10 19.70 -35.24
CA ASP A 209 21.46 19.50 -35.71
C ASP A 209 21.91 18.03 -35.69
N ASN A 210 21.03 17.11 -35.27
CA ASN A 210 21.33 15.68 -35.07
C ASN A 210 22.54 15.39 -34.19
N ARG A 211 22.85 16.30 -33.29
CA ARG A 211 23.95 16.18 -32.31
C ARG A 211 23.84 14.94 -31.43
N TRP A 212 22.62 14.62 -31.04
CA TRP A 212 22.28 13.49 -30.18
C TRP A 212 21.82 12.24 -30.94
N SER A 213 22.10 12.16 -32.24
CA SER A 213 21.57 11.07 -33.10
C SER A 213 21.96 9.66 -32.58
N LEU A 214 23.19 9.48 -32.07
CA LEU A 214 23.64 8.21 -31.49
C LEU A 214 22.86 7.91 -30.21
N TYR A 215 22.77 8.88 -29.30
CA TYR A 215 22.05 8.71 -28.03
C TYR A 215 20.55 8.43 -28.29
N ARG A 216 19.94 9.15 -29.21
CA ARG A 216 18.55 8.92 -29.64
C ARG A 216 18.32 7.49 -30.13
N LYS A 217 19.26 6.91 -30.89
CA LYS A 217 19.17 5.52 -31.36
C LYS A 217 19.27 4.53 -30.17
N ILE A 218 20.16 4.80 -29.22
CA ILE A 218 20.33 3.97 -28.03
C ILE A 218 19.07 4.00 -27.16
N VAL A 219 18.51 5.20 -26.93
CA VAL A 219 17.25 5.34 -26.16
C VAL A 219 16.10 4.63 -26.87
N LEU A 220 16.00 4.71 -28.20
CA LEU A 220 14.99 3.95 -28.94
C LEU A 220 15.18 2.44 -28.81
N ALA A 221 16.42 1.96 -28.98
CA ALA A 221 16.72 0.54 -28.85
C ALA A 221 16.40 0.03 -27.43
N TYR A 222 16.76 0.82 -26.41
CA TYR A 222 16.39 0.55 -25.02
C TYR A 222 14.87 0.48 -24.86
N THR A 223 14.12 1.46 -25.35
CA THR A 223 12.64 1.48 -25.26
C THR A 223 12.01 0.25 -25.90
N LEU A 224 12.47 -0.13 -27.10
CA LEU A 224 11.94 -1.30 -27.80
C LEU A 224 12.27 -2.61 -27.05
N MET A 225 13.47 -2.69 -26.47
CA MET A 225 13.83 -3.86 -25.65
C MET A 225 13.01 -3.89 -24.34
N THR A 226 12.77 -2.73 -23.74
CA THR A 226 11.93 -2.63 -22.54
C THR A 226 10.49 -3.04 -22.81
N CYS A 227 9.93 -2.76 -24.00
CA CYS A 227 8.59 -3.27 -24.36
C CYS A 227 8.50 -4.79 -24.26
N PHE A 228 9.53 -5.51 -24.71
CA PHE A 228 9.61 -6.95 -24.54
C PHE A 228 9.84 -7.36 -23.08
N THR A 229 10.77 -6.67 -22.43
CA THR A 229 11.21 -6.98 -21.06
C THR A 229 10.06 -6.95 -20.05
N ILE A 230 9.22 -5.90 -20.08
CA ILE A 230 8.14 -5.74 -19.11
C ILE A 230 6.99 -6.74 -19.30
N ILE A 231 6.77 -7.21 -20.52
CA ILE A 231 5.81 -8.30 -20.80
C ILE A 231 6.39 -9.62 -20.31
N TYR A 232 7.64 -9.92 -20.65
CA TYR A 232 8.31 -11.15 -20.25
C TYR A 232 8.43 -11.31 -18.74
N LEU A 233 8.74 -10.21 -18.02
CA LEU A 233 8.88 -10.23 -16.58
C LEU A 233 7.55 -10.29 -15.81
N GLY A 234 6.40 -10.29 -16.49
CA GLY A 234 5.10 -10.39 -15.83
C GLY A 234 4.64 -9.12 -15.12
N ILE A 235 5.13 -7.95 -15.56
CA ILE A 235 4.92 -6.68 -14.85
C ILE A 235 3.87 -5.81 -15.55
N HIS A 236 3.71 -5.91 -16.86
CA HIS A 236 2.85 -5.00 -17.63
C HIS A 236 2.04 -5.70 -18.73
N TRP A 237 0.90 -5.09 -19.04
CA TRP A 237 0.07 -5.39 -20.20
C TRP A 237 0.58 -4.67 -21.46
N ILE A 238 0.19 -5.14 -22.65
CA ILE A 238 0.52 -4.48 -23.91
C ILE A 238 -0.14 -3.09 -23.99
N LEU A 239 -1.35 -2.94 -23.45
CA LEU A 239 -2.06 -1.66 -23.38
C LEU A 239 -1.33 -0.64 -22.51
N ASP A 240 -0.61 -1.06 -21.49
CA ASP A 240 0.22 -0.16 -20.65
C ASP A 240 1.35 0.48 -21.47
N ILE A 241 1.91 -0.28 -22.41
CA ILE A 241 2.93 0.22 -23.35
C ILE A 241 2.34 1.33 -24.24
N ILE A 242 1.15 1.08 -24.79
CA ILE A 242 0.45 2.05 -25.62
C ILE A 242 0.09 3.29 -24.79
N GLY A 243 -0.42 3.09 -23.58
CA GLY A 243 -0.71 4.16 -22.63
C GLY A 243 0.52 5.02 -22.31
N GLY A 244 1.66 4.38 -22.02
CA GLY A 244 2.94 5.04 -21.79
C GLY A 244 3.41 5.88 -22.99
N MET A 245 3.27 5.36 -24.21
CA MET A 245 3.61 6.09 -25.43
C MET A 245 2.69 7.31 -25.66
N LEU A 246 1.40 7.18 -25.38
CA LEU A 246 0.44 8.30 -25.51
C LEU A 246 0.72 9.40 -24.49
N VAL A 247 0.97 9.02 -23.24
CA VAL A 247 1.37 9.96 -22.18
C VAL A 247 2.67 10.69 -22.56
N ALA A 248 3.66 9.95 -23.09
CA ALA A 248 4.91 10.54 -23.56
C ALA A 248 4.69 11.57 -24.68
N ALA A 249 3.85 11.26 -25.67
CA ALA A 249 3.53 12.18 -26.76
C ALA A 249 2.83 13.46 -26.26
N ALA A 250 1.88 13.30 -25.33
CA ALA A 250 1.21 14.43 -24.67
C ALA A 250 2.22 15.29 -23.87
N ALA A 251 3.12 14.64 -23.10
CA ALA A 251 4.13 15.30 -22.30
C ALA A 251 5.12 16.12 -23.13
N VAL A 252 5.61 15.58 -24.26
CA VAL A 252 6.48 16.32 -25.19
C VAL A 252 5.76 17.53 -25.77
N SER A 253 4.50 17.38 -26.17
CA SER A 253 3.70 18.50 -26.68
C SER A 253 3.45 19.58 -25.62
N MET A 254 3.25 19.18 -24.36
CA MET A 254 3.06 20.12 -23.26
C MET A 254 4.38 20.80 -22.87
N ALA A 255 5.49 20.07 -22.84
CA ALA A 255 6.81 20.63 -22.59
C ALA A 255 7.20 21.68 -23.63
N GLU A 256 6.88 21.45 -24.90
CA GLU A 256 7.08 22.44 -25.96
C GLU A 256 6.35 23.77 -25.70
N LYS A 257 5.06 23.68 -25.30
CA LYS A 257 4.22 24.85 -25.03
C LYS A 257 4.57 25.57 -23.73
N THR A 258 5.11 24.86 -22.76
CA THR A 258 5.30 25.41 -21.40
C THR A 258 6.75 25.72 -21.05
N SER A 259 7.73 25.15 -21.78
CA SER A 259 9.16 25.26 -21.48
C SER A 259 9.64 26.72 -21.39
N GLU A 260 9.30 27.57 -22.35
CA GLU A 260 9.72 28.96 -22.33
C GLU A 260 9.18 29.74 -21.12
N GLY A 261 7.90 29.51 -20.78
CA GLY A 261 7.26 30.16 -19.65
C GLY A 261 7.81 29.65 -18.31
N TRP A 262 8.03 28.35 -18.21
CA TRP A 262 8.53 27.70 -17.00
C TRP A 262 9.96 28.15 -16.66
N TRP A 263 10.88 28.02 -17.62
CA TRP A 263 12.28 28.39 -17.42
C TRP A 263 12.51 29.90 -17.33
N LYS A 264 11.56 30.73 -17.75
CA LYS A 264 11.56 32.18 -17.48
C LYS A 264 11.28 32.48 -16.00
N ILE A 265 10.47 31.63 -15.33
CA ILE A 265 10.17 31.78 -13.90
C ILE A 265 11.30 31.18 -13.05
N PHE A 266 11.79 30.02 -13.44
CA PHE A 266 12.80 29.22 -12.73
C PHE A 266 14.19 29.34 -13.38
N ASP A 267 14.62 30.56 -13.76
CA ASP A 267 15.95 30.81 -14.26
C ASP A 267 16.98 30.84 -13.12
N GLU A 268 17.96 29.93 -13.17
CA GLU A 268 19.00 29.79 -12.13
C GLU A 268 19.80 31.06 -11.92
N ARG A 269 20.08 31.84 -12.98
CA ARG A 269 20.82 33.10 -12.87
C ARG A 269 20.03 34.10 -12.04
N THR A 270 18.74 34.21 -12.31
CA THR A 270 17.84 35.09 -11.57
C THR A 270 17.67 34.65 -10.13
N ILE A 271 17.51 33.33 -9.88
CA ILE A 271 17.38 32.78 -8.54
C ILE A 271 18.68 32.96 -7.75
N ASN A 272 19.83 32.61 -8.33
CA ASN A 272 21.12 32.78 -7.71
C ASN A 272 21.40 34.26 -7.37
N SER A 273 21.09 35.17 -8.27
CA SER A 273 21.21 36.60 -8.04
C SER A 273 20.33 37.08 -6.86
N ARG A 274 19.10 36.56 -6.76
CA ARG A 274 18.18 36.87 -5.65
C ARG A 274 18.67 36.28 -4.33
N LEU A 275 19.20 35.05 -4.33
CA LEU A 275 19.80 34.44 -3.15
C LEU A 275 21.01 35.25 -2.64
N VAL A 276 21.89 35.65 -3.56
CA VAL A 276 23.02 36.52 -3.21
C VAL A 276 22.50 37.86 -2.65
N THR A 277 21.49 38.48 -3.27
CA THR A 277 20.89 39.71 -2.77
C THR A 277 20.26 39.55 -1.38
N LEU A 278 19.61 38.40 -1.13
CA LEU A 278 19.03 38.08 0.17
C LEU A 278 20.11 37.98 1.25
N LEU A 279 21.25 37.36 0.94
CA LEU A 279 22.35 37.19 1.89
C LEU A 279 23.17 38.48 2.12
N THR A 280 23.38 39.27 1.03
CA THR A 280 24.22 40.45 1.09
C THR A 280 23.44 41.74 1.42
N ASN A 281 22.17 41.85 1.05
CA ASN A 281 21.34 43.03 1.26
C ASN A 281 19.87 42.66 1.55
N PRO A 282 19.56 42.16 2.78
CA PRO A 282 18.23 41.68 3.11
C PRO A 282 17.13 42.75 3.02
N LYS A 283 17.45 44.02 3.20
CA LYS A 283 16.47 45.16 3.05
C LYS A 283 16.04 45.32 1.59
N GLN A 284 16.97 45.20 0.64
CA GLN A 284 16.67 45.25 -0.77
C GLN A 284 15.84 44.02 -1.23
N ALA A 285 16.18 42.84 -0.72
CA ALA A 285 15.41 41.64 -0.94
C ALA A 285 13.97 41.77 -0.44
N ALA A 286 13.77 42.26 0.78
CA ALA A 286 12.44 42.52 1.36
C ALA A 286 11.62 43.50 0.50
N ASN A 287 12.22 44.54 -0.02
CA ASN A 287 11.56 45.50 -0.91
C ASN A 287 11.13 44.87 -2.25
N ILE A 288 11.95 43.96 -2.83
CA ILE A 288 11.62 43.24 -4.03
C ILE A 288 10.44 42.31 -3.77
N VAL A 289 10.46 41.55 -2.67
CA VAL A 289 9.37 40.67 -2.26
C VAL A 289 8.08 41.46 -2.04
N SER A 290 8.13 42.58 -1.28
CA SER A 290 6.98 43.43 -1.02
C SER A 290 6.35 44.02 -2.29
N ARG A 291 7.15 44.49 -3.25
CA ARG A 291 6.64 44.99 -4.53
C ARG A 291 5.97 43.87 -5.36
N LYS A 292 6.57 42.67 -5.38
CA LYS A 292 5.98 41.52 -6.06
C LYS A 292 4.69 41.05 -5.41
N SER A 293 4.66 40.99 -4.07
CA SER A 293 3.45 40.65 -3.32
C SER A 293 2.33 41.65 -3.57
N THR A 294 2.64 42.94 -3.56
CA THR A 294 1.65 44.00 -3.88
C THR A 294 1.14 43.87 -5.33
N SER A 295 2.02 43.53 -6.27
CA SER A 295 1.62 43.30 -7.67
C SER A 295 0.75 42.05 -7.82
N LEU A 296 1.07 40.98 -7.09
CA LEU A 296 0.27 39.75 -7.04
C LEU A 296 -1.12 40.01 -6.44
N VAL A 297 -1.19 40.73 -5.32
CA VAL A 297 -2.47 41.11 -4.69
C VAL A 297 -3.32 41.96 -5.65
N LYS A 298 -2.73 42.94 -6.35
CA LYS A 298 -3.47 43.72 -7.36
C LYS A 298 -3.96 42.86 -8.52
N SER A 299 -3.15 41.90 -8.98
CA SER A 299 -3.53 40.96 -10.03
C SER A 299 -4.65 40.01 -9.57
N PHE A 300 -4.62 39.62 -8.29
CA PHE A 300 -5.66 38.79 -7.66
C PHE A 300 -6.99 39.53 -7.54
N LEU A 301 -6.97 40.82 -7.20
CA LEU A 301 -8.18 41.65 -7.07
C LEU A 301 -8.84 41.98 -8.43
N ARG A 302 -8.10 41.94 -9.53
CA ARG A 302 -8.61 42.16 -10.91
C ARG A 302 -8.01 41.13 -11.87
N PRO A 303 -8.39 39.86 -11.74
CA PRO A 303 -7.80 38.80 -12.58
C PRO A 303 -8.31 38.88 -14.01
N LYS A 304 -7.40 38.61 -14.96
CA LYS A 304 -7.76 38.30 -16.37
C LYS A 304 -8.22 36.85 -16.48
N ALA A 305 -8.90 36.49 -17.55
CA ALA A 305 -9.41 35.11 -17.76
C ALA A 305 -8.35 34.02 -17.51
N LYS A 306 -7.14 34.20 -18.04
CA LYS A 306 -6.02 33.27 -17.80
C LYS A 306 -5.67 33.12 -16.31
N GLN A 307 -5.70 34.22 -15.55
CA GLN A 307 -5.40 34.23 -14.12
C GLN A 307 -6.52 33.58 -13.31
N THR A 308 -7.77 33.81 -13.70
CA THR A 308 -8.93 33.15 -13.06
C THR A 308 -8.88 31.63 -13.29
N GLY A 309 -8.51 31.17 -14.49
CA GLY A 309 -8.29 29.75 -14.77
C GLY A 309 -7.20 29.13 -13.90
N ILE A 310 -6.06 29.83 -13.72
CA ILE A 310 -5.00 29.38 -12.80
C ILE A 310 -5.49 29.31 -11.36
N LEU A 311 -6.29 30.30 -10.91
CA LEU A 311 -6.86 30.30 -9.56
C LEU A 311 -7.78 29.10 -9.33
N VAL A 312 -8.59 28.71 -10.32
CA VAL A 312 -9.42 27.50 -10.25
C VAL A 312 -8.56 26.26 -10.02
N VAL A 313 -7.51 26.10 -10.83
CA VAL A 313 -6.62 24.94 -10.71
C VAL A 313 -5.91 24.90 -9.36
N VAL A 314 -5.40 26.06 -8.90
CA VAL A 314 -4.73 26.14 -7.57
C VAL A 314 -5.70 25.85 -6.44
N LEU A 315 -6.93 26.38 -6.51
CA LEU A 315 -7.96 26.11 -5.51
C LEU A 315 -8.31 24.63 -5.46
N MET A 316 -8.54 24.00 -6.63
CA MET A 316 -8.82 22.57 -6.69
C MET A 316 -7.66 21.75 -6.13
N PHE A 317 -6.42 22.09 -6.49
CA PHE A 317 -5.25 21.42 -5.95
C PHE A 317 -5.15 21.53 -4.42
N LEU A 318 -5.40 22.73 -3.86
CA LEU A 318 -5.39 22.94 -2.41
C LEU A 318 -6.50 22.14 -1.71
N VAL A 319 -7.71 22.13 -2.25
CA VAL A 319 -8.83 21.35 -1.67
C VAL A 319 -8.51 19.87 -1.70
N VAL A 320 -8.07 19.35 -2.84
CA VAL A 320 -7.67 17.94 -2.96
C VAL A 320 -6.53 17.61 -2.01
N SER A 321 -5.51 18.48 -1.90
CA SER A 321 -4.38 18.25 -0.99
C SER A 321 -4.81 18.19 0.47
N VAL A 322 -5.73 19.07 0.92
CA VAL A 322 -6.24 19.05 2.30
C VAL A 322 -7.06 17.80 2.57
N ILE A 323 -7.93 17.41 1.63
CA ILE A 323 -8.74 16.20 1.76
C ILE A 323 -7.84 14.96 1.80
N THR A 324 -6.88 14.89 0.88
CA THR A 324 -5.93 13.79 0.85
C THR A 324 -5.14 13.73 2.16
N TRP A 325 -4.61 14.87 2.62
CA TRP A 325 -3.92 14.94 3.91
C TRP A 325 -4.78 14.43 5.06
N ASP A 326 -6.03 14.85 5.13
CA ASP A 326 -6.95 14.43 6.18
C ASP A 326 -7.20 12.93 6.13
N LEU A 327 -7.52 12.38 4.96
CA LEU A 327 -7.75 10.96 4.78
C LEU A 327 -6.51 10.09 5.06
N THR A 328 -5.31 10.59 4.73
CA THR A 328 -4.06 9.85 4.94
C THR A 328 -3.50 9.94 6.36
N HIS A 329 -3.94 10.92 7.15
CA HIS A 329 -3.46 11.15 8.51
C HIS A 329 -4.55 10.92 9.58
N GLN A 330 -5.61 10.22 9.23
CA GLN A 330 -6.59 9.73 10.19
C GLN A 330 -6.14 8.37 10.74
N SER A 331 -5.00 8.32 11.41
CA SER A 331 -4.69 7.18 12.24
C SER A 331 -5.37 7.37 13.61
N LEU A 332 -6.26 6.47 13.96
CA LEU A 332 -6.60 6.26 15.35
C LEU A 332 -5.36 5.60 15.99
N SER A 333 -4.91 6.12 17.11
CA SER A 333 -3.86 5.47 17.89
C SER A 333 -4.48 4.79 19.10
N ALA A 334 -3.98 3.62 19.44
CA ALA A 334 -4.28 2.98 20.71
C ALA A 334 -3.43 3.67 21.78
N ASP A 335 -3.88 4.86 22.20
CA ASP A 335 -3.16 5.63 23.21
C ASP A 335 -3.24 4.96 24.57
N GLY A 336 -2.10 4.76 25.20
CA GLY A 336 -1.98 4.25 26.56
C GLY A 336 -1.39 2.84 26.72
N ALA A 337 -1.31 2.03 25.67
CA ALA A 337 -0.55 0.79 25.68
C ALA A 337 0.93 1.05 25.38
N GLU A 338 1.83 0.70 26.29
CA GLU A 338 3.28 0.92 26.14
C GLU A 338 4.01 -0.37 25.70
N ALA A 339 3.50 -1.53 26.08
CA ALA A 339 4.05 -2.83 25.72
C ALA A 339 2.94 -3.88 25.54
N PRO A 340 2.09 -3.73 24.51
CA PRO A 340 0.99 -4.65 24.29
C PRO A 340 1.50 -6.03 23.85
N GLU A 341 1.00 -7.09 24.48
CA GLU A 341 1.31 -8.49 24.15
C GLU A 341 0.11 -9.26 23.59
N GLY A 342 -1.10 -8.71 23.70
CA GLY A 342 -2.31 -9.29 23.17
C GLY A 342 -3.44 -8.28 23.09
N ALA A 343 -4.38 -8.50 22.18
CA ALA A 343 -5.56 -7.66 22.02
C ALA A 343 -6.81 -8.49 21.72
N SER A 344 -7.97 -7.95 22.10
CA SER A 344 -9.29 -8.41 21.67
C SER A 344 -10.15 -7.19 21.40
N ALA A 345 -10.94 -7.23 20.34
CA ALA A 345 -11.78 -6.08 19.98
C ALA A 345 -13.16 -6.53 19.50
N ALA A 346 -14.18 -5.78 19.90
CA ALA A 346 -15.57 -6.00 19.47
C ALA A 346 -16.37 -4.71 19.64
N ASP A 347 -17.34 -4.47 18.76
CA ASP A 347 -18.36 -3.42 18.88
C ASP A 347 -17.81 -2.00 19.19
N GLY A 348 -16.65 -1.67 18.64
CA GLY A 348 -16.01 -0.36 18.84
C GLY A 348 -15.15 -0.26 20.11
N TRP A 349 -14.97 -1.33 20.85
CA TRP A 349 -14.07 -1.43 21.98
C TRP A 349 -12.80 -2.19 21.61
N LEU A 350 -11.67 -1.72 22.13
CA LEU A 350 -10.38 -2.40 22.08
C LEU A 350 -9.91 -2.71 23.50
N VAL A 351 -9.58 -3.96 23.75
CA VAL A 351 -8.96 -4.41 25.00
C VAL A 351 -7.55 -4.87 24.73
N THR A 352 -6.59 -4.36 25.49
CA THR A 352 -5.18 -4.71 25.35
C THR A 352 -4.60 -5.26 26.63
N LEU A 353 -3.81 -6.32 26.52
CA LEU A 353 -2.96 -6.83 27.59
C LEU A 353 -1.59 -6.15 27.45
N ASP A 354 -1.20 -5.35 28.43
CA ASP A 354 0.00 -4.52 28.42
C ASP A 354 0.98 -4.92 29.52
N ASN A 355 2.21 -5.24 29.15
CA ASN A 355 3.26 -5.72 30.05
C ASN A 355 4.25 -4.63 30.50
N ARG A 356 3.78 -3.45 30.88
CA ARG A 356 4.64 -2.35 31.36
C ARG A 356 4.96 -2.35 32.86
N SER A 357 4.37 -3.23 33.62
CA SER A 357 4.37 -3.17 35.08
C SER A 357 5.33 -4.17 35.70
N GLU A 358 6.17 -3.74 36.64
CA GLU A 358 6.96 -4.63 37.52
C GLU A 358 6.07 -5.54 38.39
N TYR A 359 4.76 -5.26 38.45
CA TYR A 359 3.78 -5.96 39.29
C TYR A 359 2.83 -6.88 38.52
N GLY A 360 3.05 -7.08 37.22
CA GLY A 360 2.22 -7.91 36.36
C GLY A 360 1.65 -7.15 35.16
N ALA A 361 0.94 -7.84 34.29
CA ALA A 361 0.31 -7.26 33.12
C ALA A 361 -0.92 -6.42 33.51
N LEU A 362 -1.14 -5.35 32.79
CA LEU A 362 -2.33 -4.48 32.89
C LEU A 362 -3.29 -4.80 31.75
N ILE A 363 -4.58 -4.74 32.04
CA ILE A 363 -5.60 -4.76 30.99
C ILE A 363 -6.15 -3.35 30.82
N LEU A 364 -6.10 -2.85 29.60
CA LEU A 364 -6.58 -1.53 29.19
C LEU A 364 -7.79 -1.69 28.29
N VAL A 365 -8.79 -0.84 28.45
CA VAL A 365 -9.99 -0.77 27.61
C VAL A 365 -10.04 0.61 26.96
N GLN A 366 -10.25 0.67 25.66
CA GLN A 366 -10.35 1.90 24.89
C GLN A 366 -11.56 1.85 23.97
N ASP A 367 -12.37 2.92 23.97
CA ASP A 367 -13.45 3.12 22.99
C ASP A 367 -12.86 3.66 21.70
N ILE A 368 -12.65 2.81 20.69
CA ILE A 368 -12.10 3.16 19.39
C ILE A 368 -13.14 3.71 18.40
N SER A 369 -14.41 3.76 18.77
CA SER A 369 -15.44 4.44 17.99
C SER A 369 -15.32 5.96 18.10
N GLN A 370 -14.60 6.46 19.12
CA GLN A 370 -14.38 7.88 19.36
C GLN A 370 -12.93 8.28 19.11
N VAL A 371 -12.74 9.26 18.26
CA VAL A 371 -11.41 9.84 18.00
C VAL A 371 -10.90 10.52 19.28
N ASN A 372 -9.71 10.17 19.74
CA ASN A 372 -9.03 10.63 20.97
C ASN A 372 -9.67 10.09 22.29
N SER A 373 -10.23 8.90 22.29
CA SER A 373 -10.56 8.24 23.54
C SER A 373 -9.28 7.82 24.27
N GLU A 374 -9.24 8.01 25.58
CA GLU A 374 -8.14 7.55 26.43
C GLU A 374 -8.39 6.11 26.88
N ALA A 375 -7.33 5.30 26.94
CA ALA A 375 -7.41 3.95 27.47
C ALA A 375 -7.61 3.98 29.00
N ILE A 376 -8.54 3.20 29.50
CA ILE A 376 -8.88 3.08 30.91
C ILE A 376 -8.35 1.75 31.44
N GLN A 377 -7.62 1.79 32.55
CA GLN A 377 -7.18 0.57 33.22
C GLN A 377 -8.37 -0.13 33.90
N VAL A 378 -8.51 -1.41 33.60
CA VAL A 378 -9.52 -2.28 34.25
C VAL A 378 -9.07 -2.63 35.67
N VAL A 379 -9.98 -2.58 36.63
CA VAL A 379 -9.73 -3.13 37.96
C VAL A 379 -9.64 -4.65 37.86
N GLN A 380 -8.44 -5.16 38.04
CA GLN A 380 -8.14 -6.58 37.83
C GLN A 380 -7.38 -7.19 38.99
N PRO A 381 -7.58 -8.48 39.30
CA PRO A 381 -6.62 -9.26 40.04
C PRO A 381 -5.33 -9.40 39.20
N ILE A 382 -4.21 -9.69 39.85
CA ILE A 382 -2.92 -9.94 39.20
C ILE A 382 -3.13 -11.00 38.10
N MET A 383 -2.93 -10.63 36.87
CA MET A 383 -3.03 -11.49 35.68
C MET A 383 -1.63 -11.98 35.30
N ASN A 384 -1.51 -13.25 34.95
CA ASN A 384 -0.29 -13.75 34.31
C ASN A 384 -0.30 -13.41 32.83
N LEU A 385 0.87 -13.24 32.21
CA LEU A 385 1.03 -12.93 30.78
C LEU A 385 0.35 -13.93 29.83
N ASN A 386 0.20 -15.19 30.28
CA ASN A 386 -0.49 -16.24 29.51
C ASN A 386 -1.99 -16.31 29.78
N SER A 387 -2.58 -15.31 30.41
CA SER A 387 -4.01 -15.32 30.74
C SER A 387 -4.84 -15.12 29.49
N SER A 388 -5.88 -15.92 29.31
CA SER A 388 -6.82 -15.81 28.21
C SER A 388 -7.86 -14.74 28.52
N PHE A 389 -8.17 -13.91 27.53
CA PHE A 389 -9.23 -12.91 27.59
C PHE A 389 -9.95 -12.79 26.24
N SER A 390 -11.20 -12.37 26.27
CA SER A 390 -12.03 -12.22 25.09
C SER A 390 -13.11 -11.16 25.33
N LEU A 391 -13.46 -10.43 24.29
CA LEU A 391 -14.45 -9.36 24.32
C LEU A 391 -15.59 -9.69 23.35
N ALA A 392 -16.84 -9.51 23.80
CA ALA A 392 -17.98 -9.50 22.92
C ALA A 392 -19.05 -8.54 23.47
N GLY A 393 -19.59 -7.68 22.62
CA GLY A 393 -20.45 -6.58 23.06
C GLY A 393 -19.74 -5.72 24.10
N ASP A 394 -20.42 -5.45 25.20
CA ASP A 394 -19.90 -4.67 26.32
C ASP A 394 -19.23 -5.54 27.42
N ASN A 395 -19.11 -6.86 27.21
CA ASN A 395 -18.62 -7.78 28.23
C ASN A 395 -17.20 -8.28 27.90
N LEU A 396 -16.25 -7.97 28.77
CA LEU A 396 -14.89 -8.50 28.79
C LEU A 396 -14.85 -9.71 29.73
N VAL A 397 -14.43 -10.84 29.19
CA VAL A 397 -14.12 -12.04 29.98
C VAL A 397 -12.62 -12.22 30.02
N MET A 398 -12.09 -12.48 31.20
CA MET A 398 -10.68 -12.79 31.43
C MET A 398 -10.53 -13.89 32.47
N ALA A 399 -9.51 -14.70 32.30
CA ALA A 399 -9.25 -15.83 33.18
C ALA A 399 -7.78 -15.90 33.59
N ASN A 400 -7.55 -16.22 34.85
CA ASN A 400 -6.26 -16.70 35.32
C ASN A 400 -6.34 -18.22 35.56
N GLU A 401 -5.33 -18.82 36.16
CA GLU A 401 -5.26 -20.28 36.39
C GLU A 401 -6.46 -20.88 37.17
N THR A 402 -7.17 -20.08 37.95
CA THR A 402 -8.18 -20.58 38.89
C THR A 402 -9.51 -19.85 38.86
N VAL A 403 -9.57 -18.66 38.29
CA VAL A 403 -10.77 -17.81 38.36
C VAL A 403 -10.99 -17.11 37.00
N LEU A 404 -12.25 -17.11 36.60
CA LEU A 404 -12.76 -16.32 35.49
C LEU A 404 -13.47 -15.09 36.04
N PHE A 405 -13.24 -13.96 35.40
CA PHE A 405 -13.84 -12.65 35.70
C PHE A 405 -14.58 -12.13 34.49
N VAL A 406 -15.74 -11.52 34.74
CA VAL A 406 -16.47 -10.76 33.71
C VAL A 406 -16.57 -9.32 34.18
N ILE A 407 -16.27 -8.39 33.24
CA ILE A 407 -16.29 -6.96 33.49
C ILE A 407 -17.06 -6.29 32.35
N ASP A 408 -17.94 -5.35 32.70
CA ASP A 408 -18.58 -4.47 31.74
C ASP A 408 -17.61 -3.35 31.35
N VAL A 409 -17.27 -3.24 30.05
CA VAL A 409 -16.30 -2.25 29.57
C VAL A 409 -16.80 -0.80 29.74
N ASN A 410 -18.10 -0.58 29.85
CA ASN A 410 -18.68 0.72 30.22
C ASN A 410 -18.46 1.08 31.69
N ASN A 411 -18.16 0.09 32.53
CA ASN A 411 -17.88 0.29 33.94
C ASN A 411 -16.69 -0.61 34.41
N PRO A 412 -15.48 -0.34 33.88
CA PRO A 412 -14.32 -1.22 34.03
C PRO A 412 -13.78 -1.33 35.47
N GLU A 413 -14.33 -0.56 36.40
CA GLU A 413 -13.97 -0.59 37.83
C GLU A 413 -14.69 -1.69 38.62
N THR A 414 -15.69 -2.36 38.00
CA THR A 414 -16.53 -3.34 38.71
C THR A 414 -16.52 -4.71 38.06
N ILE A 415 -16.30 -5.75 38.86
CA ILE A 415 -16.42 -7.14 38.41
C ILE A 415 -17.89 -7.54 38.52
N THR A 416 -18.49 -7.95 37.38
CA THR A 416 -19.90 -8.35 37.31
C THR A 416 -20.11 -9.82 37.63
N LEU A 417 -19.16 -10.69 37.29
CA LEU A 417 -19.18 -12.13 37.63
C LEU A 417 -17.78 -12.59 38.01
N GLN A 418 -17.70 -13.47 39.02
CA GLN A 418 -16.52 -14.22 39.35
C GLN A 418 -16.88 -15.70 39.41
N TYR A 419 -16.20 -16.54 38.63
CA TYR A 419 -16.48 -17.97 38.52
C TYR A 419 -15.21 -18.78 38.70
N GLN A 420 -15.27 -19.90 39.50
CA GLN A 420 -14.13 -20.76 39.72
C GLN A 420 -13.95 -21.71 38.54
N ILE A 421 -12.76 -21.76 38.01
CA ILE A 421 -12.34 -22.62 36.90
C ILE A 421 -11.05 -23.34 37.25
N ASP A 422 -10.68 -24.33 36.50
CA ASP A 422 -9.46 -25.10 36.75
C ASP A 422 -8.62 -25.07 35.46
N ASN A 423 -7.45 -24.43 35.52
CA ASN A 423 -6.42 -24.38 34.49
C ASN A 423 -6.97 -24.15 33.06
N PRO A 424 -7.62 -23.01 32.73
CA PRO A 424 -8.20 -22.77 31.42
C PRO A 424 -7.11 -22.65 30.37
N GLN A 425 -7.32 -23.30 29.23
CA GLN A 425 -6.46 -23.22 28.04
C GLN A 425 -6.90 -22.06 27.15
N GLN A 426 -8.23 -21.88 27.01
CA GLN A 426 -8.80 -20.80 26.20
C GLN A 426 -10.16 -20.40 26.79
N VAL A 427 -10.45 -19.12 26.81
CA VAL A 427 -11.74 -18.56 27.20
C VAL A 427 -12.23 -17.61 26.12
N LEU A 428 -13.47 -17.79 25.69
CA LEU A 428 -14.12 -16.95 24.70
C LEU A 428 -15.48 -16.49 25.21
N ILE A 429 -15.89 -15.30 24.83
CA ILE A 429 -17.26 -14.84 24.98
C ILE A 429 -17.88 -14.61 23.62
N THR A 430 -19.14 -14.94 23.47
CA THR A 430 -19.91 -14.68 22.26
C THR A 430 -21.27 -14.09 22.62
N SER A 431 -21.66 -13.05 21.90
CA SER A 431 -22.95 -12.39 22.08
C SER A 431 -23.99 -13.04 21.19
N THR A 432 -25.12 -13.38 21.79
CA THR A 432 -26.30 -13.87 21.08
C THR A 432 -27.45 -12.87 21.23
N ASN A 433 -28.48 -12.98 20.40
CA ASN A 433 -29.67 -12.11 20.50
C ASN A 433 -30.43 -12.22 21.82
N GLU A 434 -30.16 -13.25 22.62
CA GLU A 434 -30.90 -13.52 23.86
C GLU A 434 -30.03 -13.31 25.10
N GLN A 435 -28.75 -13.70 25.04
CA GLN A 435 -27.80 -13.59 26.13
C GLN A 435 -26.37 -13.81 25.64
N ASP A 436 -25.40 -13.34 26.42
CA ASP A 436 -23.99 -13.66 26.19
C ASP A 436 -23.64 -14.99 26.81
N VAL A 437 -22.79 -15.76 26.14
CA VAL A 437 -22.34 -17.08 26.52
C VAL A 437 -20.82 -17.12 26.58
N ILE A 438 -20.29 -17.66 27.66
CA ILE A 438 -18.88 -17.85 27.88
C ILE A 438 -18.53 -19.30 27.58
N LEU A 439 -17.56 -19.52 26.69
CA LEU A 439 -17.00 -20.83 26.39
C LEU A 439 -15.64 -20.96 27.09
N ILE A 440 -15.45 -22.07 27.76
CA ILE A 440 -14.24 -22.34 28.55
C ILE A 440 -13.67 -23.68 28.08
N LEU A 441 -12.47 -23.64 27.53
CA LEU A 441 -11.68 -24.84 27.25
C LEU A 441 -10.70 -25.07 28.41
N SER A 442 -10.92 -26.18 29.14
CA SER A 442 -10.11 -26.57 30.28
C SER A 442 -9.87 -28.09 30.23
N ASP A 443 -8.64 -28.53 30.46
CA ASP A 443 -8.24 -29.95 30.36
C ASP A 443 -8.73 -30.64 29.06
N ASN A 444 -8.65 -29.93 27.93
CA ASN A 444 -9.13 -30.36 26.61
C ASN A 444 -10.66 -30.63 26.53
N LYS A 445 -11.44 -30.11 27.47
CA LYS A 445 -12.91 -30.19 27.51
C LYS A 445 -13.52 -28.83 27.37
N LEU A 446 -14.58 -28.74 26.59
CA LEU A 446 -15.31 -27.49 26.36
C LEU A 446 -16.57 -27.44 27.26
N GLU A 447 -16.67 -26.37 28.01
CA GLU A 447 -17.85 -26.01 28.81
C GLU A 447 -18.42 -24.66 28.36
N ALA A 448 -19.71 -24.45 28.53
CA ALA A 448 -20.37 -23.19 28.31
C ALA A 448 -21.16 -22.76 29.54
N ILE A 449 -21.03 -21.47 29.88
CA ILE A 449 -21.80 -20.86 30.98
C ILE A 449 -22.44 -19.55 30.54
N SER A 450 -23.54 -19.19 31.20
CA SER A 450 -24.15 -17.86 31.03
C SER A 450 -23.43 -16.81 31.87
N LEU A 451 -23.73 -15.53 31.66
CA LEU A 451 -23.25 -14.42 32.52
C LEU A 451 -23.73 -14.56 34.00
N THR A 452 -24.70 -15.43 34.29
CA THR A 452 -25.14 -15.74 35.65
C THR A 452 -24.42 -16.93 36.24
N GLY A 453 -23.50 -17.58 35.51
CA GLY A 453 -22.75 -18.75 35.93
C GLY A 453 -23.53 -20.08 35.80
N GLU A 454 -24.67 -20.08 35.07
CA GLU A 454 -25.42 -21.29 34.79
C GLU A 454 -24.81 -22.08 33.64
N ASN A 455 -24.66 -23.38 33.78
CA ASN A 455 -24.10 -24.25 32.75
C ASN A 455 -25.08 -24.43 31.59
N ILE A 456 -24.57 -24.25 30.37
CA ILE A 456 -25.31 -24.40 29.10
C ILE A 456 -24.82 -25.70 28.42
N PRO A 457 -25.69 -26.67 28.13
CA PRO A 457 -25.28 -27.92 27.52
C PRO A 457 -24.85 -27.71 26.07
N LEU A 458 -23.67 -28.21 25.69
CA LEU A 458 -23.12 -28.13 24.34
C LEU A 458 -23.31 -29.40 23.51
N GLY A 459 -23.70 -30.51 24.11
CA GLY A 459 -23.93 -31.76 23.37
C GLY A 459 -22.66 -32.36 22.72
N ILE A 460 -21.52 -32.10 23.31
CA ILE A 460 -20.23 -32.67 22.90
C ILE A 460 -19.98 -33.84 23.85
N ASP A 461 -19.74 -35.03 23.34
CA ASP A 461 -19.33 -36.21 24.11
C ASP A 461 -17.81 -36.23 24.22
N ASP A 462 -17.27 -36.10 25.46
CA ASP A 462 -15.88 -36.31 25.89
C ASP A 462 -14.78 -36.34 24.81
N GLU A 463 -14.82 -35.40 23.88
CA GLU A 463 -13.82 -35.25 22.84
C GLU A 463 -12.61 -34.46 23.37
N ASP A 464 -11.42 -34.87 22.95
CA ASP A 464 -10.16 -34.24 23.34
C ASP A 464 -9.92 -33.02 22.42
N ILE A 465 -10.39 -31.85 22.88
CA ILE A 465 -10.42 -30.59 22.08
C ILE A 465 -9.08 -29.87 22.24
N SER A 466 -8.51 -29.45 21.11
CA SER A 466 -7.25 -28.72 21.08
C SER A 466 -7.42 -27.20 20.93
N PHE A 467 -8.47 -26.74 20.24
CA PHE A 467 -8.70 -25.34 19.96
C PHE A 467 -10.18 -25.05 19.74
N ILE A 468 -10.65 -23.84 20.12
CA ILE A 468 -12.03 -23.39 19.96
C ILE A 468 -12.10 -22.00 19.32
N SER A 469 -13.21 -21.72 18.62
CA SER A 469 -13.64 -20.40 18.17
C SER A 469 -15.14 -20.24 18.35
N ALA A 470 -15.64 -19.01 18.40
CA ALA A 470 -17.05 -18.74 18.63
C ALA A 470 -17.54 -17.55 17.81
N ASN A 471 -18.77 -17.66 17.27
CA ASN A 471 -19.42 -16.57 16.55
C ASN A 471 -20.94 -16.64 16.73
N GLY A 472 -21.51 -15.69 17.45
CA GLY A 472 -22.92 -15.63 17.76
C GLY A 472 -23.43 -16.90 18.47
N LEU A 473 -24.40 -17.59 17.90
CA LEU A 473 -24.97 -18.84 18.45
C LEU A 473 -24.16 -20.10 18.10
N GLU A 474 -23.08 -19.99 17.34
CA GLU A 474 -22.30 -21.13 16.91
C GLU A 474 -20.92 -21.13 17.58
N TYR A 475 -20.38 -22.31 17.75
CA TYR A 475 -19.01 -22.54 18.20
C TYR A 475 -18.33 -23.54 17.28
N ALA A 476 -17.03 -23.38 17.07
CA ALA A 476 -16.21 -24.29 16.29
C ALA A 476 -15.10 -24.87 17.18
N TYR A 477 -14.74 -26.13 16.93
CA TYR A 477 -13.66 -26.79 17.66
C TYR A 477 -12.88 -27.78 16.79
N VAL A 478 -11.64 -28.01 17.15
CA VAL A 478 -10.75 -29.02 16.57
C VAL A 478 -10.39 -30.02 17.65
N THR A 479 -10.38 -31.32 17.28
CA THR A 479 -9.98 -32.40 18.18
C THR A 479 -8.55 -32.84 17.89
N THR A 480 -7.82 -33.28 18.91
CA THR A 480 -6.46 -33.82 18.78
C THR A 480 -6.41 -35.08 17.91
N SER A 481 -7.49 -35.86 17.88
CA SER A 481 -7.62 -37.04 17.04
C SER A 481 -7.82 -36.76 15.57
N GLN A 482 -8.29 -35.55 15.22
CA GLN A 482 -8.58 -35.10 13.85
C GLN A 482 -8.11 -33.65 13.64
N PRO A 483 -6.80 -33.41 13.63
CA PRO A 483 -6.22 -32.07 13.70
C PRO A 483 -6.43 -31.22 12.45
N THR A 484 -7.00 -31.79 11.38
CA THR A 484 -7.31 -31.09 10.11
C THR A 484 -8.83 -30.93 9.88
N SER A 485 -9.66 -31.19 10.91
CA SER A 485 -11.11 -31.11 10.77
C SER A 485 -11.67 -30.07 11.76
N VAL A 486 -12.54 -29.21 11.28
CA VAL A 486 -13.31 -28.25 12.09
C VAL A 486 -14.71 -28.81 12.31
N ASN A 487 -15.11 -28.88 13.56
CA ASN A 487 -16.48 -29.26 13.95
C ASN A 487 -17.22 -27.99 14.37
N VAL A 488 -18.39 -27.71 13.77
CA VAL A 488 -19.21 -26.54 14.11
C VAL A 488 -20.50 -27.01 14.79
N GLY A 489 -20.68 -26.61 16.02
CA GLY A 489 -21.86 -26.86 16.82
C GLY A 489 -22.67 -25.58 17.07
N ARG A 490 -23.87 -25.72 17.59
CA ARG A 490 -24.71 -24.60 17.98
C ARG A 490 -25.02 -24.67 19.48
N ILE A 491 -24.85 -23.55 20.17
CA ILE A 491 -25.10 -23.39 21.58
C ILE A 491 -26.55 -23.79 21.92
N GLY A 492 -26.74 -24.62 22.93
CA GLY A 492 -28.06 -25.11 23.33
C GLY A 492 -28.64 -26.23 22.45
N THR A 493 -27.91 -26.76 21.51
CA THR A 493 -28.32 -27.88 20.65
C THR A 493 -27.31 -29.02 20.70
N PHE A 494 -27.78 -30.26 20.36
CA PHE A 494 -26.90 -31.43 20.32
C PHE A 494 -26.41 -31.68 18.89
N GLY A 495 -25.13 -32.02 18.78
CA GLY A 495 -24.44 -32.41 17.55
C GLY A 495 -23.71 -31.25 16.87
N SER A 496 -22.74 -31.63 16.07
CA SER A 496 -21.90 -30.72 15.28
C SER A 496 -21.85 -31.15 13.79
N ILE A 497 -21.59 -30.19 12.93
CA ILE A 497 -21.30 -30.45 11.50
C ILE A 497 -19.79 -30.44 11.34
N LYS A 498 -19.28 -31.48 10.72
CA LYS A 498 -17.85 -31.65 10.49
C LYS A 498 -17.45 -31.16 9.10
N TYR A 499 -16.41 -30.34 9.05
CA TYR A 499 -15.77 -29.85 7.85
C TYR A 499 -14.31 -30.33 7.81
N ASN A 500 -13.89 -31.03 6.73
CA ASN A 500 -12.51 -31.43 6.57
C ASN A 500 -11.76 -30.34 5.79
N MET A 501 -10.75 -29.76 6.41
CA MET A 501 -9.92 -28.73 5.78
C MET A 501 -8.80 -29.37 5.01
N ASN A 502 -8.53 -28.86 3.81
CA ASN A 502 -7.54 -29.43 2.91
C ASN A 502 -6.52 -28.37 2.47
N ALA A 503 -5.35 -28.40 3.05
CA ALA A 503 -4.24 -27.51 2.71
C ALA A 503 -3.58 -27.81 1.33
N THR A 504 -4.05 -28.83 0.61
CA THR A 504 -3.58 -29.15 -0.75
C THR A 504 -4.56 -28.77 -1.86
N ALA A 505 -5.72 -28.18 -1.50
CA ALA A 505 -6.71 -27.73 -2.49
C ALA A 505 -6.45 -26.25 -2.83
N PRO A 506 -6.81 -25.85 -4.04
CA PRO A 506 -6.55 -26.39 -5.35
C PRO A 506 -5.20 -25.95 -5.93
N ILE A 507 -4.71 -26.72 -6.70
CA ILE A 507 -3.80 -26.86 -7.81
C ILE A 507 -2.91 -25.67 -8.23
N GLU A 508 -3.33 -24.44 -8.12
CA GLU A 508 -2.58 -23.29 -8.62
C GLU A 508 -1.32 -22.99 -7.78
N GLN A 509 -1.23 -23.61 -6.61
CA GLN A 509 -0.14 -23.39 -5.65
C GLN A 509 0.78 -24.60 -5.46
N ASP A 510 0.44 -25.76 -5.95
CA ASP A 510 1.32 -26.93 -5.93
C ASP A 510 2.62 -26.70 -6.76
N LEU A 511 2.58 -25.81 -7.74
CA LEU A 511 3.75 -25.36 -8.50
C LEU A 511 4.81 -24.70 -7.62
N VAL A 512 4.40 -23.90 -6.66
CA VAL A 512 5.32 -23.23 -5.73
C VAL A 512 5.97 -24.24 -4.77
N LEU A 513 5.24 -25.27 -4.36
CA LEU A 513 5.77 -26.33 -3.49
C LEU A 513 6.68 -27.30 -4.23
N GLU A 514 6.47 -27.54 -5.52
CA GLU A 514 7.40 -28.30 -6.34
C GLU A 514 8.74 -27.56 -6.52
N GLN A 515 8.73 -26.24 -6.61
CA GLN A 515 9.97 -25.43 -6.62
C GLN A 515 10.76 -25.54 -5.31
N TRP A 516 10.08 -25.76 -4.18
CA TRP A 516 10.73 -25.94 -2.88
C TRP A 516 11.17 -27.40 -2.64
N GLY A 517 10.86 -28.32 -3.55
CA GLY A 517 11.35 -29.69 -3.53
C GLY A 517 10.83 -30.56 -2.39
N THR A 518 9.85 -30.10 -1.62
CA THR A 518 9.24 -30.86 -0.52
C THR A 518 7.80 -31.20 -0.85
N PRO A 519 7.44 -32.49 -1.05
CA PRO A 519 6.07 -32.91 -1.15
C PRO A 519 5.31 -32.46 0.12
N VAL A 520 4.11 -31.92 -0.03
CA VAL A 520 3.25 -31.56 1.12
C VAL A 520 2.84 -32.84 1.81
N ASP A 521 3.46 -33.13 2.96
CA ASP A 521 3.08 -34.26 3.78
C ASP A 521 1.96 -33.85 4.75
N MET A 522 0.72 -34.14 4.37
CA MET A 522 -0.45 -33.91 5.22
C MET A 522 -0.50 -34.80 6.46
N ALA A 523 0.40 -35.76 6.60
CA ALA A 523 0.38 -36.71 7.74
C ALA A 523 0.66 -36.00 9.09
N ASN A 524 1.35 -34.86 9.06
CA ASN A 524 1.64 -34.04 10.23
C ASN A 524 0.96 -32.66 10.20
N ALA A 525 -0.03 -32.47 9.31
CA ALA A 525 -0.75 -31.22 9.26
C ALA A 525 -1.67 -31.04 10.46
N SER A 526 -1.71 -29.83 11.03
CA SER A 526 -2.60 -29.48 12.13
C SER A 526 -3.12 -28.07 11.98
N ILE A 527 -4.39 -27.87 12.32
CA ILE A 527 -4.99 -26.55 12.42
C ILE A 527 -4.42 -25.88 13.69
N THR A 528 -3.95 -24.66 13.52
CA THR A 528 -3.41 -23.82 14.61
C THR A 528 -4.39 -22.74 15.03
N GLN A 529 -5.22 -22.25 14.11
CA GLN A 529 -6.22 -21.21 14.37
C GLN A 529 -7.46 -21.44 13.50
N ILE A 530 -8.62 -21.04 14.02
CA ILE A 530 -9.91 -21.05 13.30
C ILE A 530 -10.64 -19.73 13.55
N GLU A 531 -11.22 -19.21 12.46
CA GLU A 531 -12.24 -18.19 12.49
C GLU A 531 -13.39 -18.58 11.56
N PHE A 532 -14.60 -18.19 11.88
CA PHE A 532 -15.74 -18.55 11.04
C PHE A 532 -16.90 -17.57 11.17
N ASP A 533 -17.72 -17.54 10.14
CA ASP A 533 -19.01 -16.86 10.13
C ASP A 533 -20.12 -17.79 9.61
N SER A 534 -21.30 -17.24 9.34
CA SER A 534 -22.41 -18.00 8.80
C SER A 534 -22.16 -18.63 7.42
N SER A 535 -21.20 -18.11 6.67
CA SER A 535 -20.94 -18.44 5.26
C SER A 535 -19.61 -19.13 5.04
N TYR A 536 -18.58 -18.80 5.86
CA TYR A 536 -17.21 -19.24 5.66
C TYR A 536 -16.61 -19.81 6.94
N ILE A 537 -15.65 -20.70 6.75
CA ILE A 537 -14.70 -21.14 7.79
C ILE A 537 -13.32 -20.87 7.23
N VAL A 538 -12.49 -20.21 8.00
CA VAL A 538 -11.07 -20.02 7.70
C VAL A 538 -10.24 -20.72 8.77
N SER A 539 -9.18 -21.40 8.35
CA SER A 539 -8.26 -22.03 9.28
C SER A 539 -6.81 -21.85 8.83
N SER A 540 -5.96 -21.53 9.79
CA SER A 540 -4.51 -21.63 9.58
C SER A 540 -4.11 -23.08 9.82
N ILE A 541 -3.45 -23.68 8.84
CA ILE A 541 -3.01 -25.09 8.89
C ILE A 541 -1.49 -25.11 8.74
N ASN A 542 -0.81 -25.56 9.77
CA ASN A 542 0.62 -25.80 9.70
C ASN A 542 0.92 -27.09 8.94
N VAL A 543 1.70 -26.97 7.90
CA VAL A 543 2.17 -28.08 7.05
C VAL A 543 3.67 -27.96 6.86
N SER A 544 4.44 -28.85 7.45
CA SER A 544 5.91 -28.90 7.30
C SER A 544 6.59 -27.55 7.66
N SER A 545 6.14 -26.90 8.73
CA SER A 545 6.62 -25.60 9.23
C SER A 545 6.20 -24.37 8.39
N VAL A 546 5.27 -24.53 7.47
CA VAL A 546 4.64 -23.40 6.74
C VAL A 546 3.17 -23.37 7.13
N ASP A 547 2.67 -22.20 7.50
CA ASP A 547 1.27 -21.99 7.82
C ASP A 547 0.50 -21.57 6.58
N ARG A 548 -0.58 -22.28 6.27
CA ARG A 548 -1.45 -22.03 5.14
C ARG A 548 -2.84 -21.67 5.59
N LEU A 549 -3.36 -20.60 5.02
CA LEU A 549 -4.71 -20.15 5.29
C LEU A 549 -5.67 -20.80 4.29
N VAL A 550 -6.54 -21.66 4.80
CA VAL A 550 -7.57 -22.35 4.01
C VAL A 550 -8.92 -21.73 4.30
N LEU A 551 -9.60 -21.25 3.27
CA LEU A 551 -10.95 -20.73 3.34
C LEU A 551 -11.93 -21.74 2.75
N LEU A 552 -13.01 -22.04 3.48
CA LEU A 552 -14.05 -22.96 3.08
C LEU A 552 -15.40 -22.25 3.06
N ASN A 553 -16.11 -22.33 1.95
CA ASN A 553 -17.50 -21.89 1.87
C ASN A 553 -18.42 -22.99 2.44
N ARG A 554 -19.15 -22.69 3.52
CA ARG A 554 -20.00 -23.64 4.25
C ARG A 554 -21.20 -24.17 3.43
N VAL A 555 -21.62 -23.40 2.40
CA VAL A 555 -22.78 -23.74 1.58
C VAL A 555 -22.39 -24.62 0.40
N SER A 556 -21.36 -24.21 -0.35
CA SER A 556 -20.89 -24.97 -1.52
C SER A 556 -19.93 -26.09 -1.16
N ASN A 557 -19.32 -26.04 0.04
CA ASN A 557 -18.22 -26.89 0.50
C ASN A 557 -16.97 -26.81 -0.38
N GLU A 558 -16.85 -25.72 -1.14
CA GLU A 558 -15.65 -25.39 -1.91
C GLU A 558 -14.59 -24.81 -0.99
N GLN A 559 -13.34 -25.16 -1.26
CA GLN A 559 -12.20 -24.71 -0.46
C GLN A 559 -11.13 -24.15 -1.38
N TRP A 560 -10.42 -23.14 -0.92
CA TRP A 560 -9.24 -22.61 -1.58
C TRP A 560 -8.24 -22.07 -0.56
N ILE A 561 -6.99 -21.99 -0.96
CA ILE A 561 -5.94 -21.38 -0.17
C ILE A 561 -5.97 -19.87 -0.42
N VAL A 562 -5.88 -19.09 0.65
CA VAL A 562 -5.86 -17.64 0.59
C VAL A 562 -4.42 -17.17 0.43
N GLY A 563 -4.23 -16.12 -0.36
CA GLY A 563 -2.91 -15.61 -0.71
C GLY A 563 -2.28 -16.33 -1.89
N ASP A 564 -1.05 -15.98 -2.22
CA ASP A 564 -0.31 -16.53 -3.37
C ASP A 564 0.50 -17.80 -3.03
N GLY A 565 0.35 -18.32 -1.80
CA GLY A 565 1.08 -19.50 -1.32
C GLY A 565 2.59 -19.30 -1.11
N LYS A 566 3.11 -18.10 -1.36
CA LYS A 566 4.53 -17.77 -1.21
C LYS A 566 4.88 -17.37 0.23
N TYR A 567 3.88 -17.10 1.04
CA TYR A 567 4.00 -16.66 2.43
C TYR A 567 3.40 -17.65 3.40
N SER A 568 3.95 -17.67 4.60
CA SER A 568 3.22 -18.21 5.75
C SER A 568 2.10 -17.25 6.11
N ALA A 569 0.87 -17.73 6.11
CA ALA A 569 -0.31 -16.92 6.45
C ALA A 569 -0.86 -17.38 7.81
N VAL A 570 -0.86 -16.45 8.77
CA VAL A 570 -1.24 -16.70 10.16
C VAL A 570 -2.21 -15.62 10.67
N ASP A 571 -2.73 -15.83 11.88
CA ASP A 571 -3.60 -14.90 12.58
C ASP A 571 -4.82 -14.46 11.76
N PRO A 572 -5.62 -15.40 11.22
CA PRO A 572 -6.81 -15.03 10.46
C PRO A 572 -7.84 -14.35 11.37
N SER A 573 -8.44 -13.28 10.86
CA SER A 573 -9.59 -12.63 11.48
C SER A 573 -10.67 -12.40 10.45
N LEU A 574 -11.89 -12.87 10.71
CA LEU A 574 -13.00 -12.86 9.78
C LEU A 574 -14.21 -12.12 10.36
N SER A 575 -14.61 -11.03 9.75
CA SER A 575 -15.83 -10.29 10.11
C SER A 575 -16.42 -9.59 8.89
N ASN A 576 -17.76 -9.56 8.78
CA ASN A 576 -18.52 -8.82 7.77
C ASN A 576 -18.06 -9.00 6.31
N GLY A 577 -17.62 -10.21 5.95
CA GLY A 577 -17.17 -10.52 4.61
C GLY A 577 -15.77 -9.98 4.28
N ILE A 578 -15.01 -9.60 5.30
CA ILE A 578 -13.58 -9.27 5.22
C ILE A 578 -12.81 -10.32 6.00
N LEU A 579 -11.82 -10.90 5.37
CA LEU A 579 -10.82 -11.77 5.98
C LEU A 579 -9.48 -11.06 5.98
N ALA A 580 -8.88 -10.85 7.15
CA ALA A 580 -7.53 -10.32 7.28
C ALA A 580 -6.59 -11.38 7.85
N TRP A 581 -5.29 -11.27 7.55
CA TRP A 581 -4.24 -12.14 8.06
C TRP A 581 -2.87 -11.45 8.04
N ALA A 582 -1.94 -12.00 8.79
CA ALA A 582 -0.53 -11.64 8.70
C ALA A 582 0.19 -12.62 7.76
N GLY A 583 0.95 -12.10 6.80
CA GLY A 583 1.74 -12.89 5.87
C GLY A 583 3.23 -12.67 6.09
N PHE A 584 3.99 -13.76 6.25
CA PHE A 584 5.44 -13.74 6.45
C PHE A 584 6.16 -14.37 5.27
N ASP A 585 7.17 -13.68 4.74
CA ASP A 585 7.94 -14.16 3.59
C ASP A 585 8.89 -15.31 3.98
N HIS A 586 8.72 -16.47 3.35
CA HIS A 586 9.55 -17.66 3.54
C HIS A 586 10.46 -17.97 2.36
N LEU A 587 10.73 -17.02 1.49
CA LEU A 587 11.49 -17.24 0.25
C LEU A 587 12.93 -17.72 0.44
N ASN A 588 13.45 -17.83 1.67
CA ASN A 588 14.79 -18.34 1.88
C ASN A 588 14.90 -19.34 3.05
N PRO A 589 14.82 -20.66 2.79
CA PRO A 589 14.95 -21.69 3.82
C PRO A 589 16.38 -21.81 4.41
N ILE A 590 17.34 -20.99 3.97
CA ILE A 590 18.75 -21.06 4.37
C ILE A 590 19.06 -20.10 5.54
N LEU A 591 18.21 -19.09 5.78
CA LEU A 591 18.43 -18.12 6.84
C LEU A 591 17.63 -18.48 8.11
N PRO A 592 18.15 -18.16 9.31
CA PRO A 592 17.43 -18.37 10.56
C PRO A 592 16.10 -17.61 10.54
N LEU A 593 15.05 -18.21 11.10
CA LEU A 593 13.69 -17.63 11.22
C LEU A 593 13.67 -16.22 11.86
N ASP A 594 14.68 -15.89 12.65
CA ASP A 594 14.82 -14.64 13.39
C ASP A 594 15.25 -13.44 12.50
N GLU A 595 15.70 -13.68 11.27
CA GLU A 595 16.14 -12.63 10.34
C GLU A 595 15.10 -12.29 9.24
N TYR A 596 13.94 -12.95 9.20
CA TYR A 596 12.90 -12.81 8.17
C TYR A 596 11.50 -12.54 8.71
N LEU A 597 11.40 -12.03 9.92
CA LEU A 597 10.12 -11.64 10.52
C LEU A 597 9.71 -10.24 10.02
N ASP A 598 9.50 -10.12 8.71
CA ASP A 598 8.84 -8.97 8.09
C ASP A 598 7.40 -9.40 7.78
N GLY A 599 6.54 -9.31 8.79
CA GLY A 599 5.13 -9.63 8.67
C GLY A 599 4.36 -8.46 8.09
N GLU A 600 3.53 -8.73 7.08
CA GLU A 600 2.69 -7.72 6.44
C GLU A 600 1.22 -8.07 6.62
N ILE A 601 0.36 -7.06 6.73
CA ILE A 601 -1.07 -7.25 6.87
C ILE A 601 -1.75 -7.26 5.50
N TYR A 602 -2.47 -8.34 5.25
CA TYR A 602 -3.30 -8.54 4.07
C TYR A 602 -4.77 -8.63 4.45
N TYR A 603 -5.65 -8.30 3.53
CA TYR A 603 -7.07 -8.60 3.68
C TYR A 603 -7.73 -8.95 2.35
N LEU A 604 -8.68 -9.88 2.40
CA LEU A 604 -9.52 -10.32 1.29
C LEU A 604 -10.93 -9.83 1.51
N ASN A 605 -11.46 -9.07 0.57
CA ASN A 605 -12.89 -8.77 0.54
C ASN A 605 -13.63 -9.91 -0.18
N LEU A 606 -14.36 -10.71 0.55
CA LEU A 606 -15.07 -11.90 0.06
C LEU A 606 -16.21 -11.58 -0.92
N THR A 607 -16.71 -10.33 -0.93
CA THR A 607 -17.74 -9.90 -1.88
C THR A 607 -17.16 -9.61 -3.26
N THR A 608 -15.99 -8.96 -3.31
CA THR A 608 -15.29 -8.61 -4.56
C THR A 608 -14.30 -9.69 -4.99
N ASN A 609 -13.97 -10.62 -4.11
CA ASN A 609 -12.92 -11.63 -4.25
C ASN A 609 -11.55 -11.01 -4.57
N TYR A 610 -11.24 -9.87 -3.93
CA TYR A 610 -10.00 -9.13 -4.14
C TYR A 610 -9.18 -9.07 -2.87
N THR A 611 -7.89 -9.46 -2.99
CA THR A 611 -6.90 -9.39 -1.91
C THR A 611 -6.15 -8.06 -1.98
N HIS A 612 -6.06 -7.39 -0.85
CA HIS A 612 -5.33 -6.14 -0.67
C HIS A 612 -4.16 -6.35 0.27
N THR A 613 -3.04 -5.72 -0.01
CA THR A 613 -1.93 -5.57 0.93
C THR A 613 -2.12 -4.25 1.67
N LEU A 614 -2.33 -4.30 2.98
CA LEU A 614 -2.55 -3.10 3.79
C LEU A 614 -1.23 -2.43 4.14
N THR A 615 -0.26 -3.23 4.57
CA THR A 615 1.09 -2.77 4.91
C THR A 615 2.10 -3.35 3.90
N SER A 616 3.21 -2.68 3.70
CA SER A 616 4.28 -3.11 2.81
C SER A 616 5.50 -2.21 3.07
N ASP A 617 6.16 -2.43 4.19
CA ASP A 617 7.30 -1.64 4.63
C ASP A 617 8.37 -2.54 5.30
N GLU A 618 9.33 -1.97 6.00
CA GLU A 618 10.40 -2.72 6.69
C GLU A 618 10.04 -3.04 8.15
N ILE A 619 8.80 -2.76 8.53
CA ILE A 619 8.36 -2.88 9.92
C ILE A 619 7.48 -4.12 10.01
N ASN A 620 7.79 -4.99 10.97
CA ASN A 620 7.01 -6.20 11.21
C ASN A 620 5.62 -5.90 11.76
N GLN A 621 4.57 -6.45 11.12
CA GLN A 621 3.18 -6.33 11.56
C GLN A 621 2.54 -7.71 11.68
N TRP A 622 1.65 -7.88 12.69
CA TRP A 622 0.99 -9.17 12.96
C TRP A 622 -0.34 -8.99 13.69
N GLY A 623 -1.07 -10.09 13.91
CA GLY A 623 -2.27 -10.18 14.74
C GLY A 623 -3.42 -9.27 14.31
N PRO A 624 -3.87 -9.26 13.04
CA PRO A 624 -4.96 -8.41 12.61
C PRO A 624 -6.30 -8.84 13.27
N ILE A 625 -7.11 -7.86 13.68
CA ILE A 625 -8.47 -8.07 14.21
C ILE A 625 -9.42 -7.21 13.37
N VAL A 626 -10.31 -7.86 12.64
CA VAL A 626 -11.31 -7.20 11.78
C VAL A 626 -12.54 -6.83 12.59
N LEU A 627 -12.91 -5.57 12.54
CA LEU A 627 -14.14 -5.01 13.09
C LEU A 627 -15.00 -4.42 11.97
N ASP A 628 -16.22 -4.03 12.28
CA ASP A 628 -17.15 -3.44 11.31
C ASP A 628 -16.56 -2.25 10.56
N ASN A 629 -15.94 -1.31 11.28
CA ASN A 629 -15.40 -0.08 10.72
C ASN A 629 -13.88 0.04 10.80
N HIS A 630 -13.20 -0.92 11.45
CA HIS A 630 -11.77 -0.84 11.74
C HIS A 630 -11.07 -2.16 11.54
N LEU A 631 -9.78 -2.09 11.27
CA LEU A 631 -8.83 -3.20 11.41
C LEU A 631 -7.77 -2.78 12.43
N VAL A 632 -7.61 -3.57 13.47
CA VAL A 632 -6.58 -3.39 14.48
C VAL A 632 -5.47 -4.39 14.24
N PHE A 633 -4.21 -3.98 14.35
CA PHE A 633 -3.07 -4.89 14.24
C PHE A 633 -1.88 -4.39 15.05
N PHE A 634 -0.93 -5.27 15.31
CA PHE A 634 0.32 -4.95 15.98
C PHE A 634 1.40 -4.56 14.97
N GLU A 635 2.27 -3.64 15.39
CA GLU A 635 3.43 -3.19 14.63
C GLU A 635 4.64 -3.08 15.55
N GLU A 636 5.83 -3.44 15.06
CA GLU A 636 7.08 -3.27 15.78
C GLU A 636 7.49 -1.79 15.79
N GLY A 637 7.61 -1.18 16.96
CA GLY A 637 8.04 0.20 17.13
C GLY A 637 9.46 0.32 17.68
N ASP A 638 10.03 1.52 17.65
CA ASP A 638 11.39 1.79 18.13
C ASP A 638 11.63 1.41 19.62
N ASP A 639 10.59 1.53 20.45
CA ASP A 639 10.63 1.26 21.90
C ASP A 639 9.83 0.01 22.32
N GLY A 640 9.32 -0.77 21.36
CA GLY A 640 8.50 -1.98 21.61
C GLY A 640 7.31 -2.07 20.66
N THR A 641 6.39 -2.98 20.93
CA THR A 641 5.18 -3.19 20.12
C THR A 641 4.21 -2.03 20.26
N ILE A 642 3.64 -1.61 19.15
CA ILE A 642 2.56 -0.60 19.11
C ILE A 642 1.32 -1.19 18.44
N ILE A 643 0.15 -0.62 18.73
CA ILE A 643 -1.12 -1.02 18.11
C ILE A 643 -1.51 0.02 17.07
N LYS A 644 -1.79 -0.44 15.86
CA LYS A 644 -2.32 0.38 14.76
C LYS A 644 -3.80 0.09 14.56
N ILE A 645 -4.53 1.14 14.24
CA ILE A 645 -5.95 1.06 13.94
C ILE A 645 -6.17 1.65 12.55
N HIS A 646 -6.57 0.82 11.60
CA HIS A 646 -6.97 1.23 10.27
C HIS A 646 -8.49 1.39 10.21
N THR A 647 -8.97 2.47 9.60
CA THR A 647 -10.40 2.73 9.43
C THR A 647 -10.81 2.46 7.99
N TRP A 648 -11.78 1.55 7.77
CA TRP A 648 -12.25 1.17 6.42
C TRP A 648 -12.91 2.34 5.68
N GLU A 649 -13.70 3.14 6.39
CA GLU A 649 -14.40 4.29 5.85
C GLU A 649 -14.02 5.57 6.63
N PRO A 650 -12.85 6.17 6.31
CA PRO A 650 -12.42 7.37 7.02
C PRO A 650 -13.37 8.52 6.74
N GLU A 651 -14.00 9.05 7.77
CA GLU A 651 -14.84 10.24 7.68
C GLU A 651 -13.98 11.51 7.61
N LEU A 652 -14.32 12.45 6.72
CA LEU A 652 -13.68 13.74 6.68
C LEU A 652 -13.90 14.51 7.98
N LYS A 653 -12.82 14.97 8.61
CA LYS A 653 -12.90 15.86 9.76
C LYS A 653 -13.71 17.11 9.42
N THR A 654 -14.33 17.71 10.43
CA THR A 654 -15.23 18.87 10.26
C THR A 654 -14.59 20.00 9.46
N TYR A 655 -13.30 20.30 9.69
CA TYR A 655 -12.60 21.35 8.94
C TYR A 655 -12.37 21.00 7.46
N SER A 656 -12.05 19.76 7.15
CA SER A 656 -11.88 19.27 5.77
C SER A 656 -13.18 19.30 5.01
N ASN A 657 -14.28 18.90 5.65
CA ASN A 657 -15.63 18.96 5.08
C ASN A 657 -16.04 20.42 4.77
N ILE A 658 -15.76 21.35 5.69
CA ILE A 658 -15.99 22.79 5.46
C ILE A 658 -15.13 23.30 4.29
N ILE A 659 -13.85 22.93 4.23
CA ILE A 659 -12.96 23.32 3.14
C ILE A 659 -13.44 22.76 1.80
N LEU A 660 -13.90 21.51 1.77
CA LEU A 660 -14.49 20.90 0.57
C LEU A 660 -15.73 21.68 0.10
N GLN A 661 -16.65 21.99 1.00
CA GLN A 661 -17.87 22.71 0.67
C GLN A 661 -17.57 24.13 0.17
N ILE A 662 -16.75 24.89 0.91
CA ILE A 662 -16.36 26.26 0.53
C ILE A 662 -15.56 26.23 -0.78
N GLY A 663 -14.59 25.32 -0.91
CA GLY A 663 -13.76 25.16 -2.09
C GLY A 663 -14.59 24.84 -3.33
N THR A 664 -15.58 23.96 -3.20
CA THR A 664 -16.50 23.61 -4.29
C THR A 664 -17.33 24.84 -4.73
N VAL A 665 -17.92 25.55 -3.78
CA VAL A 665 -18.73 26.77 -4.10
C VAL A 665 -17.85 27.82 -4.76
N LEU A 666 -16.67 28.12 -4.20
CA LEU A 666 -15.72 29.09 -4.78
C LEU A 666 -15.23 28.62 -6.17
N GLY A 667 -14.94 27.34 -6.33
CA GLY A 667 -14.53 26.74 -7.61
C GLY A 667 -15.60 26.94 -8.69
N ILE A 668 -16.85 26.64 -8.39
CA ILE A 668 -17.98 26.85 -9.29
C ILE A 668 -18.09 28.34 -9.69
N VAL A 669 -18.05 29.26 -8.71
CA VAL A 669 -18.12 30.72 -8.96
C VAL A 669 -16.97 31.16 -9.86
N LEU A 670 -15.73 30.73 -9.56
CA LEU A 670 -14.55 31.08 -10.35
C LEU A 670 -14.63 30.53 -11.80
N VAL A 671 -15.16 29.31 -11.99
CA VAL A 671 -15.39 28.74 -13.32
C VAL A 671 -16.37 29.61 -14.12
N PHE A 672 -17.49 30.02 -13.53
CA PHE A 672 -18.44 30.91 -14.19
C PHE A 672 -17.81 32.28 -14.55
N ILE A 673 -17.04 32.86 -13.65
CA ILE A 673 -16.29 34.10 -13.91
C ILE A 673 -15.31 33.89 -15.07
N HIS A 674 -14.54 32.80 -15.06
CA HIS A 674 -13.61 32.46 -16.13
C HIS A 674 -14.28 32.33 -17.49
N LEU A 675 -15.40 31.59 -17.56
CA LEU A 675 -16.16 31.42 -18.79
C LEU A 675 -16.73 32.75 -19.31
N GLY A 676 -17.26 33.61 -18.41
CA GLY A 676 -17.73 34.94 -18.76
C GLY A 676 -16.61 35.86 -19.30
N GLN A 677 -15.44 35.84 -18.69
CA GLN A 677 -14.27 36.60 -19.16
C GLN A 677 -13.77 36.09 -20.51
N ARG A 678 -13.74 34.79 -20.74
CA ARG A 678 -13.38 34.19 -22.02
C ARG A 678 -14.35 34.61 -23.15
N GLN A 679 -15.66 34.63 -22.87
CA GLN A 679 -16.66 35.08 -23.81
C GLN A 679 -16.49 36.59 -24.18
N GLN A 680 -16.13 37.42 -23.20
CA GLN A 680 -15.87 38.83 -23.43
C GLN A 680 -14.59 39.04 -24.27
N GLU A 681 -13.50 38.32 -23.94
CA GLU A 681 -12.24 38.37 -24.73
C GLU A 681 -12.51 37.97 -26.20
N ALA A 682 -13.20 36.86 -26.44
CA ALA A 682 -13.56 36.39 -27.77
C ALA A 682 -14.46 37.38 -28.56
N LYS A 683 -15.35 38.11 -27.87
CA LYS A 683 -16.16 39.17 -28.52
C LYS A 683 -15.33 40.39 -28.90
N ILE A 684 -14.30 40.73 -28.12
CA ILE A 684 -13.39 41.85 -28.40
C ILE A 684 -12.48 41.48 -29.60
N GLU A 685 -11.94 40.27 -29.62
CA GLU A 685 -11.11 39.77 -30.73
C GLU A 685 -11.90 39.78 -32.04
N ARG A 686 -13.13 39.28 -32.06
CA ARG A 686 -14.00 39.33 -33.29
C ARG A 686 -14.27 40.75 -33.79
N LYS A 687 -14.45 41.69 -32.87
CA LYS A 687 -14.68 43.09 -33.29
C LYS A 687 -13.42 43.74 -33.85
N LEU A 688 -12.24 43.36 -33.35
CA LEU A 688 -10.97 43.85 -33.91
C LEU A 688 -10.70 43.26 -35.30
N ASP A 689 -11.03 41.96 -35.49
CA ASP A 689 -10.92 41.30 -36.80
C ASP A 689 -11.93 41.84 -37.84
N GLU A 690 -13.06 42.39 -37.40
CA GLU A 690 -14.07 43.03 -38.26
C GLU A 690 -13.71 44.49 -38.63
N GLU A 691 -12.83 45.13 -37.85
CA GLU A 691 -12.34 46.52 -38.08
C GLU A 691 -11.03 46.56 -38.87
N GLU A 692 -10.30 45.43 -39.00
CA GLU A 692 -9.19 45.23 -39.94
C GLU A 692 -9.69 44.75 -41.33
#